data_be4f46f851f8b528e270e1c6229c082d
#
_entry.id   be4f46f851f8b528e270e1c6229c082d
#
_cell.length_a   1.000
_cell.length_b   1.000
_cell.length_c   1.000
_cell.angle_alpha   90.00
_cell.angle_beta   90.00
_cell.angle_gamma   90.00
#
_symmetry.space_group_name_H-M   'P 1'
#
loop_
_entity.id
_entity.type
_entity.pdbx_description
1 polymer ?
#
loop_
_entity_poly.entity_id
_entity_poly.type
_entity_poly.pdbx_seq_one_letter_code
_entity_poly.pdbx_strand_id
1 'polypeptide(L)'
;MAKPRKPKNEDAKPENSGAVVRHQKLCLSIDIDKHQIYGYTELEITVPDIGIVGLHAENIGIESVFVDGEATEFEYYPHQQQNVDSEKRWSSVTSPSSAADAAGAVYLSALERERVPNLLINCCKAFRIPNEVQEVANLENGLPFSGEPKQNVKLVRINYWVEKAETGIHFDNEVVHTNNQIRRARCWFPCMDEGFQCCCYDLEFTVAHNLVAVSTGSLLYQVLSKDDPPRKTFVYKLDVPVTAQWISLVVAPFEILPDPHVGIISHMCLPSNLSKLRNTIKFFHNAFNHYEEYLDAKFPFGSYTQVFLAPEMIVSSTNLGASMGVFSSQVLYDETIIDQAIDTSIKLAFALAKQWFGVYVTPEEPNDEWLLDGLAGFLTELFIKKFLGNNEARYRRFKANCAVCKADDSGVTALSSSPSCKELHGTHRIGLYGKIRSWKSVAILQMLEKQMGPEFFRKILQKVISRARDTIPIRSLSTKEFRHFATKVGNLERPFVKEFFLRWVCSCGCPVLRMGFSYNKRKNMVELAVLREFTAAPDANASFLNPDSENREGDIGWPGMMSIRVYELDGMYDHPVLPLAGEMWQLLEIQCHSKLAARRFQKPKKSSKPDGFDENGDVPASDMRSSLESPLSWIRADPEMEYLAEIHFNQPIQMWINQLEKDEDVVAQAQAIAALKALPQVSFSVTNAMNNFLSDTKAFWRVRIETAFALANIASEENDWAGLLHLVKFYKSRRFDAAIGLPKPNDFHDFPEYFVLEAIPYAVAKVRAADKKSPREAVEFILQLLKYNDNTGNPYSDVFWLAALVQSVGELEFGQQVFQHHFLTFYNLLTLRQ
;
A
#
# COMPACT_ATOMS: atom_id res chain seq x y z
N MET A 1 28.48 -1.39 52.95
CA MET A 1 28.60 -0.08 52.28
C MET A 1 27.72 -0.10 51.03
N ALA A 2 26.62 0.58 51.10
CA ALA A 2 25.66 0.66 50.02
C ALA A 2 26.11 1.74 49.02
N LYS A 3 26.15 1.41 47.72
CA LYS A 3 26.44 2.39 46.67
C LYS A 3 25.30 3.41 46.56
N PRO A 4 25.56 4.70 46.43
CA PRO A 4 24.53 5.70 46.26
C PRO A 4 23.84 5.50 44.91
N ARG A 5 22.48 5.47 44.93
CA ARG A 5 21.64 5.48 43.73
C ARG A 5 21.83 6.84 43.05
N LYS A 6 22.27 6.81 41.77
CA LYS A 6 22.22 8.00 40.90
C LYS A 6 20.72 8.44 40.79
N PRO A 7 20.44 9.75 40.83
CA PRO A 7 19.11 10.25 40.56
C PRO A 7 18.73 9.85 39.14
N LYS A 8 17.54 9.24 38.97
CA LYS A 8 16.93 9.12 37.66
C LYS A 8 16.64 10.55 37.18
N ASN A 9 17.32 10.99 36.15
CA ASN A 9 16.76 12.01 35.28
C ASN A 9 15.50 11.38 34.69
N GLU A 10 14.38 11.64 35.29
CA GLU A 10 13.11 11.61 34.61
C GLU A 10 13.24 12.70 33.55
N ASP A 11 13.39 12.28 32.27
CA ASP A 11 13.13 13.14 31.13
C ASP A 11 11.69 13.64 31.32
N ALA A 12 11.58 14.83 31.91
CA ALA A 12 10.32 15.54 31.99
C ALA A 12 9.89 15.72 30.53
N LYS A 13 8.85 15.00 30.12
CA LYS A 13 8.09 15.37 28.93
C LYS A 13 7.86 16.88 29.06
N PRO A 14 8.12 17.70 28.04
CA PRO A 14 7.77 19.09 28.11
C PRO A 14 6.29 19.13 28.48
N GLU A 15 5.98 19.69 29.62
CA GLU A 15 4.60 19.93 30.05
C GLU A 15 3.95 20.67 28.90
N ASN A 16 2.86 20.09 28.36
CA ASN A 16 2.09 20.66 27.28
C ASN A 16 1.48 21.97 27.78
N SER A 17 2.26 23.04 27.74
CA SER A 17 1.81 24.40 28.08
C SER A 17 0.95 25.02 26.96
N GLY A 18 0.54 24.21 25.96
CA GLY A 18 -0.25 24.64 24.83
C GLY A 18 -1.76 24.56 25.08
N ALA A 19 -2.51 25.33 24.31
CA ALA A 19 -3.95 25.23 24.25
C ALA A 19 -4.40 23.85 23.77
N VAL A 20 -5.45 23.27 24.37
CA VAL A 20 -6.01 21.96 23.99
C VAL A 20 -7.47 22.13 23.60
N VAL A 21 -7.81 21.82 22.36
CA VAL A 21 -9.20 21.83 21.87
C VAL A 21 -9.88 20.52 22.28
N ARG A 22 -11.03 20.61 22.97
CA ARG A 22 -11.82 19.44 23.39
C ARG A 22 -12.96 19.13 22.45
N HIS A 23 -13.61 20.17 21.96
CA HIS A 23 -14.72 20.10 21.03
C HIS A 23 -14.66 21.25 20.04
N GLN A 24 -15.04 21.00 18.80
CA GLN A 24 -15.14 22.02 17.76
C GLN A 24 -16.45 21.89 16.99
N LYS A 25 -17.18 22.99 16.89
CA LYS A 25 -18.40 23.10 16.09
C LYS A 25 -18.11 23.93 14.84
N LEU A 26 -18.53 23.47 13.67
CA LEU A 26 -18.48 24.21 12.41
C LEU A 26 -19.92 24.48 11.92
N CYS A 27 -20.25 25.74 11.68
CA CYS A 27 -21.53 26.14 11.08
C CYS A 27 -21.23 26.95 9.83
N LEU A 28 -21.33 26.30 8.65
CA LEU A 28 -20.87 26.86 7.40
C LEU A 28 -21.97 26.86 6.33
N SER A 29 -22.09 27.96 5.64
CA SER A 29 -22.88 28.12 4.41
C SER A 29 -21.94 28.05 3.21
N ILE A 30 -22.28 27.22 2.22
CA ILE A 30 -21.49 27.00 1.03
C ILE A 30 -22.26 27.52 -0.18
N ASP A 31 -21.63 28.46 -0.89
CA ASP A 31 -22.12 29.03 -2.14
C ASP A 31 -21.20 28.52 -3.28
N ILE A 32 -21.67 27.53 -4.02
CA ILE A 32 -20.87 26.91 -5.08
C ILE A 32 -20.66 27.87 -6.24
N ASP A 33 -21.68 28.67 -6.60
CA ASP A 33 -21.64 29.58 -7.73
C ASP A 33 -20.61 30.70 -7.53
N LYS A 34 -20.45 31.14 -6.28
CA LYS A 34 -19.48 32.17 -5.91
C LYS A 34 -18.14 31.62 -5.45
N HIS A 35 -18.00 30.30 -5.32
CA HIS A 35 -16.83 29.64 -4.74
C HIS A 35 -16.50 30.18 -3.35
N GLN A 36 -17.52 30.33 -2.50
CA GLN A 36 -17.42 30.94 -1.17
C GLN A 36 -17.94 30.01 -0.07
N ILE A 37 -17.29 30.12 1.08
CA ILE A 37 -17.78 29.57 2.36
C ILE A 37 -17.84 30.72 3.35
N TYR A 38 -18.90 30.79 4.12
CA TYR A 38 -19.05 31.76 5.19
C TYR A 38 -19.78 31.14 6.39
N GLY A 39 -19.43 31.59 7.56
CA GLY A 39 -20.03 31.13 8.79
C GLY A 39 -19.11 31.29 10.00
N TYR A 40 -19.16 30.35 10.89
CA TYR A 40 -18.35 30.41 12.11
C TYR A 40 -17.88 29.04 12.57
N THR A 41 -16.82 29.07 13.39
CA THR A 41 -16.42 27.91 14.21
C THR A 41 -16.46 28.27 15.69
N GLU A 42 -16.90 27.33 16.54
CA GLU A 42 -16.84 27.43 18.00
C GLU A 42 -15.92 26.31 18.53
N LEU A 43 -14.98 26.70 19.41
CA LEU A 43 -14.02 25.79 20.00
C LEU A 43 -14.14 25.84 21.54
N GLU A 44 -14.36 24.65 22.14
CA GLU A 44 -14.14 24.48 23.58
C GLU A 44 -12.66 24.20 23.80
N ILE A 45 -11.93 25.18 24.34
CA ILE A 45 -10.47 25.13 24.39
C ILE A 45 -9.97 25.37 25.82
N THR A 46 -9.01 24.55 26.25
CA THR A 46 -8.28 24.82 27.49
C THR A 46 -7.24 25.88 27.22
N VAL A 47 -7.35 27.02 27.92
CA VAL A 47 -6.47 28.19 27.73
C VAL A 47 -5.23 28.01 28.60
N PRO A 48 -4.01 28.20 28.00
CA PRO A 48 -2.75 28.18 28.76
C PRO A 48 -2.63 29.37 29.71
N ASP A 49 -1.78 29.30 30.71
CA ASP A 49 -1.58 30.33 31.74
C ASP A 49 -1.19 31.69 31.19
N ILE A 50 -0.55 31.71 30.00
CA ILE A 50 -0.20 32.97 29.31
C ILE A 50 -1.42 33.71 28.75
N GLY A 51 -2.60 33.08 28.77
CA GLY A 51 -3.86 33.69 28.31
C GLY A 51 -3.97 33.92 26.79
N ILE A 52 -3.06 33.38 25.97
CA ILE A 52 -3.07 33.47 24.51
C ILE A 52 -3.28 32.09 23.92
N VAL A 53 -4.23 31.98 23.00
CA VAL A 53 -4.52 30.78 22.23
C VAL A 53 -4.02 30.95 20.81
N GLY A 54 -3.21 30.03 20.32
CA GLY A 54 -2.73 29.98 18.93
C GLY A 54 -3.48 28.93 18.12
N LEU A 55 -4.01 29.29 16.98
CA LEU A 55 -4.65 28.43 15.98
C LEU A 55 -3.97 28.58 14.63
N HIS A 56 -4.29 27.67 13.72
CA HIS A 56 -3.85 27.71 12.34
C HIS A 56 -5.01 28.16 11.43
N ALA A 57 -4.73 29.11 10.54
CA ALA A 57 -5.65 29.59 9.50
C ALA A 57 -4.84 30.02 8.29
N GLU A 58 -5.25 29.66 7.08
CA GLU A 58 -4.54 30.00 5.84
C GLU A 58 -5.52 30.47 4.77
N ASN A 59 -5.28 31.68 4.20
CA ASN A 59 -6.15 32.27 3.20
C ASN A 59 -7.63 32.41 3.61
N ILE A 60 -7.87 32.66 4.91
CA ILE A 60 -9.19 32.83 5.50
C ILE A 60 -9.38 34.30 5.90
N GLY A 61 -10.50 34.92 5.54
CA GLY A 61 -10.88 36.21 6.06
C GLY A 61 -11.53 36.06 7.44
N ILE A 62 -10.95 36.65 8.50
CA ILE A 62 -11.50 36.60 9.86
C ILE A 62 -12.23 37.92 10.11
N GLU A 63 -13.53 37.81 10.42
CA GLU A 63 -14.39 38.95 10.67
C GLU A 63 -14.33 39.41 12.12
N SER A 64 -14.51 38.46 13.05
CA SER A 64 -14.59 38.76 14.50
C SER A 64 -14.31 37.53 15.32
N VAL A 65 -13.78 37.74 16.51
CA VAL A 65 -13.50 36.68 17.49
C VAL A 65 -14.17 37.03 18.82
N PHE A 66 -14.81 36.05 19.42
CA PHE A 66 -15.48 36.15 20.74
C PHE A 66 -14.94 35.08 21.68
N VAL A 67 -14.72 35.41 22.93
CA VAL A 67 -14.36 34.49 24.00
C VAL A 67 -15.45 34.59 25.09
N ASP A 68 -16.10 33.45 25.37
CA ASP A 68 -17.28 33.38 26.29
C ASP A 68 -18.37 34.40 25.95
N GLY A 69 -18.53 34.73 24.66
CA GLY A 69 -19.53 35.70 24.17
C GLY A 69 -19.06 37.16 24.14
N GLU A 70 -17.90 37.49 24.69
CA GLU A 70 -17.31 38.84 24.63
C GLU A 70 -16.32 38.95 23.45
N ALA A 71 -16.44 40.08 22.69
CA ALA A 71 -15.51 40.34 21.60
C ALA A 71 -14.09 40.56 22.14
N THR A 72 -13.10 39.93 21.51
CA THR A 72 -11.71 39.97 21.91
C THR A 72 -10.78 40.40 20.77
N GLU A 73 -9.59 40.85 21.14
CA GLU A 73 -8.54 41.20 20.20
C GLU A 73 -7.86 39.95 19.72
N PHE A 74 -7.52 39.92 18.45
CA PHE A 74 -6.79 38.82 17.82
C PHE A 74 -5.75 39.39 16.83
N GLU A 75 -4.70 38.61 16.60
CA GLU A 75 -3.68 38.89 15.59
C GLU A 75 -3.69 37.75 14.58
N TYR A 76 -3.74 38.08 13.29
CA TYR A 76 -3.69 37.11 12.22
C TYR A 76 -2.54 37.45 11.26
N TYR A 77 -1.60 36.52 11.12
CA TYR A 77 -0.42 36.63 10.28
C TYR A 77 -0.53 35.58 9.15
N PRO A 78 -1.16 35.90 8.03
CA PRO A 78 -1.19 34.97 6.89
C PRO A 78 0.25 34.63 6.52
N HIS A 79 0.53 33.37 6.29
CA HIS A 79 1.84 32.94 5.82
C HIS A 79 2.06 33.58 4.46
N GLN A 80 2.80 34.70 4.43
CA GLN A 80 3.16 35.35 3.18
C GLN A 80 3.85 34.30 2.31
N GLN A 81 3.26 34.03 1.16
CA GLN A 81 4.02 33.46 0.05
C GLN A 81 5.17 34.46 -0.18
N GLN A 82 6.34 34.15 0.41
CA GLN A 82 7.52 34.87 -0.02
C GLN A 82 7.60 34.64 -1.52
N ASN A 83 7.47 35.71 -2.30
CA ASN A 83 7.98 35.76 -3.66
C ASN A 83 9.48 35.47 -3.56
N VAL A 84 9.78 34.22 -3.36
CA VAL A 84 11.13 33.71 -3.45
C VAL A 84 11.48 33.96 -4.89
N ASP A 85 12.48 34.83 -5.13
CA ASP A 85 13.07 35.08 -6.45
C ASP A 85 13.29 33.73 -7.13
N SER A 86 12.24 33.24 -7.78
CA SER A 86 12.19 31.89 -8.38
C SER A 86 13.29 31.76 -9.44
N GLU A 87 13.57 32.87 -10.16
CA GLU A 87 14.61 32.90 -11.17
C GLU A 87 16.03 32.66 -10.62
N LYS A 88 16.39 33.24 -9.46
CA LYS A 88 17.72 33.03 -8.87
C LYS A 88 17.93 31.64 -8.30
N ARG A 89 16.88 31.03 -7.78
CA ARG A 89 16.96 29.69 -7.16
C ARG A 89 17.07 28.58 -8.22
N TRP A 90 16.37 28.73 -9.33
CA TRP A 90 16.42 27.76 -10.42
C TRP A 90 17.61 27.96 -11.36
N SER A 91 18.25 29.15 -11.37
CA SER A 91 19.46 29.38 -12.15
C SER A 91 20.69 28.59 -11.69
N SER A 92 20.69 28.08 -10.46
CA SER A 92 21.75 27.20 -9.93
C SER A 92 21.53 25.71 -10.19
N VAL A 93 20.39 25.35 -10.79
CA VAL A 93 20.01 23.97 -11.08
C VAL A 93 20.71 23.51 -12.36
N THR A 94 21.63 22.56 -12.22
CA THR A 94 22.44 22.04 -13.35
C THR A 94 22.08 20.62 -13.75
N SER A 95 21.26 19.91 -12.94
CA SER A 95 20.87 18.53 -13.16
C SER A 95 19.50 18.22 -12.56
N PRO A 96 18.83 17.14 -12.99
CA PRO A 96 17.58 16.68 -12.36
C PRO A 96 17.70 16.41 -10.85
N SER A 97 18.86 15.91 -10.40
CA SER A 97 19.14 15.68 -8.97
C SER A 97 19.18 16.99 -8.18
N SER A 98 19.92 17.99 -8.66
CA SER A 98 19.99 19.31 -8.01
C SER A 98 18.65 20.05 -8.03
N ALA A 99 17.79 19.79 -9.03
CA ALA A 99 16.41 20.28 -9.06
C ALA A 99 15.56 19.67 -7.94
N ALA A 100 15.66 18.36 -7.75
CA ALA A 100 14.96 17.63 -6.70
C ALA A 100 15.39 18.11 -5.32
N ASP A 101 16.70 18.28 -5.08
CA ASP A 101 17.23 18.79 -3.81
C ASP A 101 16.75 20.21 -3.51
N ALA A 102 16.75 21.10 -4.52
CA ALA A 102 16.26 22.46 -4.37
C ALA A 102 14.76 22.50 -4.06
N ALA A 103 13.96 21.69 -4.75
CA ALA A 103 12.54 21.57 -4.51
C ALA A 103 12.26 20.98 -3.10
N GLY A 104 13.00 19.97 -2.70
CA GLY A 104 12.94 19.37 -1.36
C GLY A 104 13.24 20.38 -0.25
N ALA A 105 14.29 21.19 -0.40
CA ALA A 105 14.65 22.21 0.59
C ALA A 105 13.55 23.30 0.74
N VAL A 106 12.92 23.72 -0.37
CA VAL A 106 11.77 24.64 -0.34
C VAL A 106 10.59 24.05 0.40
N TYR A 107 10.25 22.81 0.07
CA TYR A 107 9.13 22.09 0.66
C TYR A 107 9.30 21.92 2.18
N LEU A 108 10.49 21.48 2.64
CA LEU A 108 10.78 21.29 4.06
C LEU A 108 10.74 22.61 4.83
N SER A 109 11.32 23.69 4.27
CA SER A 109 11.25 25.02 4.88
C SER A 109 9.80 25.55 5.00
N ALA A 110 8.94 25.24 4.04
CA ALA A 110 7.53 25.57 4.10
C ALA A 110 6.80 24.78 5.21
N LEU A 111 7.05 23.47 5.28
CA LEU A 111 6.46 22.60 6.31
C LEU A 111 6.83 23.02 7.74
N GLU A 112 8.07 23.45 7.98
CA GLU A 112 8.49 23.95 9.29
C GLU A 112 7.77 25.21 9.70
N ARG A 113 7.64 26.17 8.79
CA ARG A 113 6.90 27.43 9.03
C ARG A 113 5.42 27.19 9.31
N GLU A 114 4.80 26.22 8.64
CA GLU A 114 3.41 25.86 8.83
C GLU A 114 3.10 25.25 10.21
N ARG A 115 4.11 24.84 10.98
CA ARG A 115 3.90 24.34 12.36
C ARG A 115 3.56 25.44 13.36
N VAL A 116 3.94 26.67 13.09
CA VAL A 116 3.70 27.77 14.02
C VAL A 116 2.27 28.29 13.85
N PRO A 117 1.48 28.37 14.93
CA PRO A 117 0.18 29.00 14.90
C PRO A 117 0.28 30.45 14.39
N ASN A 118 -0.61 30.83 13.48
CA ASN A 118 -0.60 32.14 12.83
C ASN A 118 -1.84 32.98 13.13
N LEU A 119 -2.80 32.45 13.88
CA LEU A 119 -3.94 33.16 14.45
C LEU A 119 -3.82 33.13 15.97
N LEU A 120 -3.51 34.28 16.56
CA LEU A 120 -3.32 34.44 18.02
C LEU A 120 -4.54 35.16 18.61
N ILE A 121 -5.16 34.56 19.62
CA ILE A 121 -6.38 35.05 20.25
C ILE A 121 -6.09 35.40 21.69
N ASN A 122 -6.40 36.62 22.10
CA ASN A 122 -6.20 37.10 23.47
C ASN A 122 -7.38 36.68 24.36
N CYS A 123 -7.17 35.72 25.25
CA CYS A 123 -8.16 35.25 26.21
C CYS A 123 -8.01 35.90 27.62
N CYS A 124 -7.08 36.85 27.81
CA CYS A 124 -6.77 37.42 29.12
C CYS A 124 -7.95 38.25 29.72
N LYS A 125 -8.79 38.86 28.88
CA LYS A 125 -9.97 39.59 29.36
C LYS A 125 -11.02 38.71 30.03
N ALA A 126 -11.06 37.44 29.70
CA ALA A 126 -11.94 36.44 30.29
C ALA A 126 -11.48 35.96 31.68
N PHE A 127 -10.30 36.38 32.15
CA PHE A 127 -9.80 36.12 33.48
C PHE A 127 -10.20 37.19 34.53
N ARG A 128 -10.98 38.19 34.20
CA ARG A 128 -11.51 39.12 35.20
C ARG A 128 -12.53 38.35 36.02
N ILE A 129 -12.08 37.89 37.22
CA ILE A 129 -12.92 37.36 38.27
C ILE A 129 -14.00 38.44 38.56
N PRO A 130 -15.31 38.13 38.60
CA PRO A 130 -16.32 39.04 39.06
C PRO A 130 -15.91 39.44 40.48
N ASN A 131 -15.79 40.75 40.71
CA ASN A 131 -15.38 41.28 42.01
C ASN A 131 -16.18 40.61 43.12
N GLU A 132 -15.43 40.12 44.09
CA GLU A 132 -15.86 39.56 45.36
C GLU A 132 -17.01 40.36 45.97
N VAL A 133 -18.14 39.71 46.16
CA VAL A 133 -18.97 40.03 47.30
C VAL A 133 -18.28 39.46 48.52
N GLN A 134 -17.67 40.33 49.32
CA GLN A 134 -17.17 40.00 50.65
C GLN A 134 -18.35 39.47 51.49
N GLU A 135 -18.37 38.15 51.70
CA GLU A 135 -19.05 37.59 52.86
C GLU A 135 -18.00 37.10 53.85
N VAL A 136 -18.03 37.80 54.91
CA VAL A 136 -17.24 37.62 56.14
C VAL A 136 -17.63 36.32 56.84
N ALA A 137 -16.60 35.56 57.15
CA ALA A 137 -16.36 34.61 58.20
C ALA A 137 -17.55 33.74 58.72
N ASN A 138 -17.29 32.42 58.63
CA ASN A 138 -17.34 31.60 59.83
C ASN A 138 -16.39 30.41 59.69
N LEU A 139 -15.41 30.38 60.54
CA LEU A 139 -14.60 29.25 60.92
C LEU A 139 -15.50 28.13 61.45
N GLU A 140 -15.39 26.92 60.86
CA GLU A 140 -15.20 25.69 61.63
C GLU A 140 -15.10 24.48 60.72
N ASN A 141 -14.03 23.70 60.98
CA ASN A 141 -13.84 22.29 60.72
C ASN A 141 -13.38 21.84 59.31
N GLY A 142 -12.10 21.66 59.31
CA GLY A 142 -11.25 20.96 58.39
C GLY A 142 -11.70 19.61 57.82
N LEU A 143 -11.54 19.52 56.52
CA LEU A 143 -11.10 18.35 55.76
C LEU A 143 -10.49 18.90 54.43
N PRO A 144 -9.35 18.42 53.98
CA PRO A 144 -8.80 18.90 52.74
C PRO A 144 -9.58 18.24 51.59
N PHE A 145 -10.46 19.05 50.94
CA PHE A 145 -10.97 18.70 49.64
C PHE A 145 -9.79 18.68 48.66
N SER A 146 -9.48 17.51 48.13
CA SER A 146 -8.64 17.34 46.93
C SER A 146 -9.38 17.95 45.74
N GLY A 147 -9.32 19.28 45.59
CA GLY A 147 -9.81 19.96 44.41
C GLY A 147 -8.85 19.68 43.26
N GLU A 148 -9.29 18.87 42.28
CA GLU A 148 -8.67 18.89 40.96
C GLU A 148 -8.59 20.34 40.49
N PRO A 149 -7.47 20.81 39.93
CA PRO A 149 -7.35 22.16 39.41
C PRO A 149 -8.45 22.37 38.37
N LYS A 150 -9.35 23.36 38.61
CA LYS A 150 -10.39 23.74 37.65
C LYS A 150 -9.69 24.12 36.35
N GLN A 151 -9.71 23.23 35.36
CA GLN A 151 -9.14 23.50 34.03
C GLN A 151 -9.90 24.70 33.46
N ASN A 152 -9.15 25.72 33.02
CA ASN A 152 -9.68 26.97 32.47
C ASN A 152 -10.16 26.74 31.04
N VAL A 153 -11.36 26.20 30.86
CA VAL A 153 -11.96 25.93 29.53
C VAL A 153 -12.78 27.15 29.15
N LYS A 154 -12.56 27.65 27.94
CA LYS A 154 -13.22 28.79 27.33
C LYS A 154 -13.89 28.38 26.03
N LEU A 155 -14.98 29.07 25.68
CA LEU A 155 -15.65 28.96 24.39
C LEU A 155 -15.16 30.09 23.49
N VAL A 156 -14.42 29.73 22.45
CA VAL A 156 -13.90 30.65 21.43
C VAL A 156 -14.72 30.50 20.15
N ARG A 157 -15.39 31.60 19.76
CA ARG A 157 -16.13 31.67 18.50
C ARG A 157 -15.41 32.56 17.51
N ILE A 158 -15.21 32.11 16.27
CA ILE A 158 -14.54 32.81 15.20
C ILE A 158 -15.51 32.89 14.02
N ASN A 159 -15.93 34.11 13.64
CA ASN A 159 -16.67 34.34 12.41
C ASN A 159 -15.69 34.58 11.26
N TYR A 160 -15.89 33.88 10.16
CA TYR A 160 -14.93 33.91 9.04
C TYR A 160 -15.59 33.57 7.70
N TRP A 161 -14.85 33.87 6.63
CA TRP A 161 -15.19 33.47 5.27
C TRP A 161 -13.95 32.98 4.51
N VAL A 162 -14.19 32.21 3.46
CA VAL A 162 -13.18 31.74 2.51
C VAL A 162 -13.65 32.06 1.12
N GLU A 163 -12.83 32.78 0.38
CA GLU A 163 -13.06 33.12 -1.04
C GLU A 163 -11.90 32.62 -1.89
N LYS A 164 -12.20 31.99 -3.03
CA LYS A 164 -11.19 31.51 -3.99
C LYS A 164 -10.09 30.67 -3.32
N ALA A 165 -10.52 29.65 -2.58
CA ALA A 165 -9.59 28.73 -1.95
C ALA A 165 -8.65 28.11 -2.99
N GLU A 166 -7.33 28.17 -2.72
CA GLU A 166 -6.30 27.58 -3.59
C GLU A 166 -6.06 26.10 -3.26
N THR A 167 -6.20 25.76 -1.98
CA THR A 167 -5.96 24.38 -1.45
C THR A 167 -6.91 24.08 -0.29
N GLY A 168 -6.99 22.83 0.10
CA GLY A 168 -7.79 22.37 1.24
C GLY A 168 -9.24 22.13 0.91
N ILE A 169 -9.90 23.06 0.24
CA ILE A 169 -11.23 22.90 -0.33
C ILE A 169 -11.21 23.32 -1.81
N HIS A 170 -11.87 22.52 -2.64
CA HIS A 170 -11.85 22.64 -4.08
C HIS A 170 -13.27 22.77 -4.61
N PHE A 171 -13.47 23.70 -5.52
CA PHE A 171 -14.74 23.96 -6.21
C PHE A 171 -14.57 23.62 -7.68
N ASP A 172 -15.39 22.75 -8.19
CA ASP A 172 -15.42 22.38 -9.61
C ASP A 172 -16.87 22.13 -10.07
N ASN A 173 -17.37 23.02 -10.94
CA ASN A 173 -18.76 23.02 -11.42
C ASN A 173 -19.76 22.95 -10.25
N GLU A 174 -20.54 21.86 -10.18
CA GLU A 174 -21.55 21.61 -9.12
C GLU A 174 -20.99 20.78 -7.94
N VAL A 175 -19.69 20.60 -7.85
CA VAL A 175 -19.03 19.77 -6.85
C VAL A 175 -18.09 20.59 -5.98
N VAL A 176 -18.20 20.43 -4.68
CA VAL A 176 -17.22 20.92 -3.70
C VAL A 176 -16.67 19.74 -2.92
N HIS A 177 -15.37 19.66 -2.75
CA HIS A 177 -14.78 18.64 -1.91
C HIS A 177 -13.54 19.14 -1.15
N THR A 178 -13.27 18.57 -0.01
CA THR A 178 -12.08 18.87 0.79
C THR A 178 -10.98 17.85 0.57
N ASN A 179 -9.72 18.32 0.61
CA ASN A 179 -8.53 17.50 0.69
C ASN A 179 -7.56 18.12 1.70
N ASN A 180 -7.54 17.56 2.91
CA ASN A 180 -6.77 18.11 4.03
C ASN A 180 -5.32 17.62 4.11
N GLN A 181 -4.87 16.85 3.15
CA GLN A 181 -3.47 16.39 3.09
C GLN A 181 -2.59 17.49 2.51
N ILE A 182 -1.54 17.87 3.06
CA ILE A 182 -0.96 17.77 4.41
C ILE A 182 -1.21 19.12 5.07
N ARG A 183 -1.82 19.17 6.26
CA ARG A 183 -2.11 20.42 6.97
C ARG A 183 -2.91 21.43 6.14
N ARG A 184 -3.95 20.97 5.42
CA ARG A 184 -4.82 21.83 4.58
C ARG A 184 -6.21 22.03 5.16
N ALA A 185 -6.49 21.45 6.35
CA ALA A 185 -7.71 21.75 7.08
C ALA A 185 -7.81 23.25 7.41
N ARG A 186 -6.69 23.86 7.79
CA ARG A 186 -6.55 25.32 8.03
C ARG A 186 -6.94 26.22 6.87
N CYS A 187 -7.04 25.69 5.66
CA CYS A 187 -7.40 26.45 4.48
C CYS A 187 -8.92 26.68 4.33
N TRP A 188 -9.75 26.00 5.14
CA TRP A 188 -11.20 26.18 5.06
C TRP A 188 -11.88 26.32 6.41
N PHE A 189 -11.18 26.04 7.53
CA PHE A 189 -11.64 26.42 8.88
C PHE A 189 -10.45 26.63 9.83
N PRO A 190 -10.50 27.64 10.72
CA PRO A 190 -9.50 27.80 11.77
C PRO A 190 -9.50 26.60 12.72
N CYS A 191 -8.33 26.00 12.96
CA CYS A 191 -8.20 24.77 13.76
C CYS A 191 -6.80 24.61 14.36
N MET A 192 -6.65 23.61 15.23
CA MET A 192 -5.34 23.07 15.58
C MET A 192 -4.96 22.03 14.52
N ASP A 193 -4.23 22.44 13.48
CA ASP A 193 -3.86 21.58 12.34
C ASP A 193 -2.53 20.88 12.59
N GLU A 194 -2.40 20.30 13.77
CA GLU A 194 -1.26 19.47 14.18
C GLU A 194 -1.70 18.01 14.33
N GLY A 195 -0.80 17.08 13.97
CA GLY A 195 -1.10 15.64 13.89
C GLY A 195 -1.48 14.95 15.21
N PHE A 196 -1.46 15.66 16.34
CA PHE A 196 -1.66 15.06 17.68
C PHE A 196 -2.87 15.60 18.44
N GLN A 197 -3.45 16.74 18.02
CA GLN A 197 -4.61 17.33 18.66
C GLN A 197 -5.89 16.71 18.13
N CYS A 198 -6.55 15.88 18.94
CA CYS A 198 -7.83 15.24 18.62
C CYS A 198 -8.96 15.90 19.40
N CYS A 199 -10.08 16.21 18.75
CA CYS A 199 -11.32 16.66 19.39
C CYS A 199 -12.54 16.03 18.73
N CYS A 200 -13.70 16.15 19.40
CA CYS A 200 -15.00 15.79 18.82
C CYS A 200 -15.54 16.95 17.98
N TYR A 201 -16.43 16.63 17.02
CA TYR A 201 -16.95 17.63 16.09
C TYR A 201 -18.47 17.59 15.99
N ASP A 202 -19.08 18.80 15.98
CA ASP A 202 -20.44 19.04 15.50
C ASP A 202 -20.35 19.85 14.19
N LEU A 203 -20.94 19.34 13.10
CA LEU A 203 -20.76 19.90 11.77
C LEU A 203 -22.12 20.25 11.16
N GLU A 204 -22.31 21.51 10.81
CA GLU A 204 -23.53 22.04 10.18
C GLU A 204 -23.16 22.66 8.84
N PHE A 205 -23.74 22.13 7.75
CA PHE A 205 -23.49 22.63 6.39
C PHE A 205 -24.79 23.01 5.70
N THR A 206 -24.88 24.26 5.31
CA THR A 206 -26.03 24.81 4.57
C THR A 206 -25.68 25.00 3.10
N VAL A 207 -26.43 24.34 2.22
CA VAL A 207 -26.21 24.32 0.76
C VAL A 207 -27.51 24.59 0.02
N ALA A 208 -27.48 24.78 -1.29
CA ALA A 208 -28.66 24.88 -2.13
C ALA A 208 -29.53 23.60 -2.01
N HIS A 209 -30.83 23.72 -2.13
CA HIS A 209 -31.79 22.64 -1.86
C HIS A 209 -31.63 21.40 -2.76
N ASN A 210 -31.09 21.56 -3.97
CA ASN A 210 -30.83 20.49 -4.95
C ASN A 210 -29.54 19.73 -4.67
N LEU A 211 -28.75 20.18 -3.69
CA LEU A 211 -27.47 19.58 -3.36
C LEU A 211 -27.53 18.74 -2.07
N VAL A 212 -26.61 17.81 -1.95
CA VAL A 212 -26.41 16.99 -0.76
C VAL A 212 -25.01 17.27 -0.21
N ALA A 213 -24.95 17.74 1.05
CA ALA A 213 -23.70 17.87 1.76
C ALA A 213 -23.43 16.60 2.55
N VAL A 214 -22.29 15.97 2.30
CA VAL A 214 -21.84 14.75 2.95
C VAL A 214 -20.57 15.03 3.70
N SER A 215 -20.56 14.68 4.99
CA SER A 215 -19.40 14.93 5.84
C SER A 215 -19.07 13.77 6.76
N THR A 216 -17.93 13.89 7.41
CA THR A 216 -17.45 13.03 8.49
C THR A 216 -18.45 12.95 9.63
N GLY A 217 -18.57 11.79 10.25
CA GLY A 217 -19.51 11.56 11.36
C GLY A 217 -20.87 11.03 10.93
N SER A 218 -21.80 10.92 11.85
CA SER A 218 -23.16 10.42 11.61
C SER A 218 -24.11 11.58 11.32
N LEU A 219 -24.89 11.48 10.26
CA LEU A 219 -25.96 12.43 9.96
C LEU A 219 -27.06 12.32 11.02
N LEU A 220 -27.29 13.38 11.79
CA LEU A 220 -28.35 13.43 12.79
C LEU A 220 -29.70 13.76 12.14
N TYR A 221 -29.73 14.86 11.40
CA TYR A 221 -30.92 15.32 10.70
C TYR A 221 -30.56 16.33 9.58
N GLN A 222 -31.54 16.63 8.76
CA GLN A 222 -31.47 17.66 7.74
C GLN A 222 -32.69 18.58 7.87
N VAL A 223 -32.49 19.87 7.64
CA VAL A 223 -33.55 20.89 7.73
C VAL A 223 -33.63 21.69 6.43
N LEU A 224 -34.84 21.86 5.90
CA LEU A 224 -35.06 22.71 4.76
C LEU A 224 -35.44 24.11 5.27
N SER A 225 -34.70 25.14 4.83
CA SER A 225 -35.02 26.55 5.12
C SER A 225 -36.29 26.97 4.37
N LYS A 226 -37.01 27.97 4.95
CA LYS A 226 -38.14 28.63 4.32
C LYS A 226 -37.72 29.84 3.47
N ASP A 227 -36.41 30.10 3.34
CA ASP A 227 -35.87 31.24 2.59
C ASP A 227 -36.13 31.06 1.07
N ASP A 228 -36.02 32.15 0.34
CA ASP A 228 -36.09 32.16 -1.12
C ASP A 228 -34.77 32.70 -1.69
N PRO A 229 -33.97 31.91 -2.39
CA PRO A 229 -34.16 30.49 -2.75
C PRO A 229 -33.99 29.54 -1.55
N PRO A 230 -34.69 28.38 -1.56
CA PRO A 230 -34.67 27.45 -0.45
C PRO A 230 -33.28 26.83 -0.28
N ARG A 231 -32.85 26.70 0.96
CA ARG A 231 -31.57 26.11 1.32
C ARG A 231 -31.77 24.90 2.24
N LYS A 232 -30.80 23.99 2.27
CA LYS A 232 -30.86 22.79 3.08
C LYS A 232 -29.64 22.72 3.99
N THR A 233 -29.89 22.48 5.29
CA THR A 233 -28.83 22.32 6.28
C THR A 233 -28.74 20.87 6.68
N PHE A 234 -27.55 20.33 6.63
CA PHE A 234 -27.18 18.98 7.07
C PHE A 234 -26.41 19.08 8.38
N VAL A 235 -26.82 18.31 9.40
CA VAL A 235 -26.20 18.30 10.72
C VAL A 235 -25.59 16.95 10.99
N TYR A 236 -24.27 16.96 11.17
CA TYR A 236 -23.46 15.77 11.47
C TYR A 236 -22.85 15.85 12.86
N LYS A 237 -22.62 14.71 13.47
CA LYS A 237 -21.93 14.58 14.75
C LYS A 237 -20.86 13.52 14.69
N LEU A 238 -19.69 13.84 15.21
CA LEU A 238 -18.57 12.94 15.38
C LEU A 238 -18.14 12.90 16.85
N ASP A 239 -18.63 11.88 17.58
CA ASP A 239 -18.33 11.68 18.99
C ASP A 239 -16.96 11.06 19.27
N VAL A 240 -16.32 10.55 18.23
CA VAL A 240 -14.96 9.98 18.29
C VAL A 240 -13.96 11.11 18.03
N PRO A 241 -13.08 11.46 19.00
CA PRO A 241 -12.11 12.52 18.79
C PRO A 241 -11.13 12.15 17.66
N VAL A 242 -10.96 13.05 16.69
CA VAL A 242 -10.01 12.93 15.58
C VAL A 242 -9.27 14.23 15.36
N THR A 243 -8.16 14.21 14.63
CA THR A 243 -7.45 15.42 14.22
C THR A 243 -8.17 16.12 13.06
N ALA A 244 -7.97 17.41 12.90
CA ALA A 244 -8.60 18.24 11.86
C ALA A 244 -8.38 17.67 10.44
N GLN A 245 -7.27 17.01 10.18
CA GLN A 245 -6.97 16.40 8.88
C GLN A 245 -8.00 15.33 8.44
N TRP A 246 -8.72 14.72 9.38
CA TRP A 246 -9.72 13.68 9.10
C TRP A 246 -11.15 14.20 8.94
N ILE A 247 -11.34 15.52 9.04
CA ILE A 247 -12.62 16.14 8.74
C ILE A 247 -12.74 16.31 7.22
N SER A 248 -13.75 15.70 6.63
CA SER A 248 -13.98 15.71 5.19
C SER A 248 -15.39 16.19 4.88
N LEU A 249 -15.51 16.96 3.82
CA LEU A 249 -16.79 17.46 3.30
C LEU A 249 -16.82 17.29 1.78
N VAL A 250 -17.95 16.82 1.28
CA VAL A 250 -18.24 16.78 -0.16
C VAL A 250 -19.67 17.26 -0.39
N VAL A 251 -19.85 18.16 -1.34
CA VAL A 251 -21.17 18.68 -1.72
C VAL A 251 -21.37 18.45 -3.22
N ALA A 252 -22.45 17.78 -3.58
CA ALA A 252 -22.82 17.55 -4.97
C ALA A 252 -24.30 17.08 -5.08
N PRO A 253 -24.90 17.01 -6.28
CA PRO A 253 -26.21 16.40 -6.49
C PRO A 253 -26.14 14.87 -6.47
N PHE A 254 -25.93 14.29 -5.27
CA PHE A 254 -25.71 12.87 -5.08
C PHE A 254 -26.98 12.02 -5.14
N GLU A 255 -26.84 10.84 -5.76
CA GLU A 255 -27.67 9.69 -5.49
C GLU A 255 -27.11 8.90 -4.31
N ILE A 256 -27.99 8.53 -3.36
CA ILE A 256 -27.63 7.83 -2.12
C ILE A 256 -28.07 6.38 -2.23
N LEU A 257 -27.13 5.47 -2.06
CA LEU A 257 -27.40 4.02 -2.06
C LEU A 257 -26.99 3.43 -0.69
N PRO A 258 -27.94 3.16 0.21
CA PRO A 258 -27.66 2.44 1.45
C PRO A 258 -27.19 1.00 1.15
N ASP A 259 -26.23 0.48 1.94
CA ASP A 259 -25.83 -0.92 1.84
C ASP A 259 -26.99 -1.82 2.32
N PRO A 260 -27.40 -2.83 1.54
CA PRO A 260 -28.54 -3.68 1.88
C PRO A 260 -28.29 -4.60 3.09
N HIS A 261 -27.04 -4.85 3.46
CA HIS A 261 -26.63 -5.82 4.48
C HIS A 261 -26.17 -5.16 5.77
N VAL A 262 -25.61 -3.95 5.69
CA VAL A 262 -25.02 -3.23 6.84
C VAL A 262 -25.58 -1.83 6.91
N GLY A 263 -26.58 -1.61 7.75
CA GLY A 263 -27.37 -0.38 7.82
C GLY A 263 -26.61 0.91 8.15
N ILE A 264 -25.35 0.82 8.63
CA ILE A 264 -24.50 1.98 8.90
C ILE A 264 -23.65 2.42 7.70
N ILE A 265 -23.70 1.69 6.58
CA ILE A 265 -22.94 1.97 5.36
C ILE A 265 -23.83 2.65 4.32
N SER A 266 -23.30 3.72 3.74
CA SER A 266 -23.91 4.41 2.60
C SER A 266 -22.90 4.65 1.49
N HIS A 267 -23.35 4.51 0.25
CA HIS A 267 -22.56 4.76 -0.94
C HIS A 267 -23.20 5.88 -1.74
N MET A 268 -22.40 6.82 -2.24
CA MET A 268 -22.91 8.01 -2.94
C MET A 268 -22.13 8.24 -4.22
N CYS A 269 -22.84 8.57 -5.29
CA CYS A 269 -22.26 8.93 -6.57
C CYS A 269 -23.14 9.94 -7.30
N LEU A 270 -22.61 10.52 -8.37
CA LEU A 270 -23.41 11.30 -9.31
C LEU A 270 -24.39 10.38 -10.05
N PRO A 271 -25.57 10.85 -10.45
CA PRO A 271 -26.63 10.01 -11.05
C PRO A 271 -26.16 9.14 -12.21
N SER A 272 -25.25 9.64 -13.04
CA SER A 272 -24.67 8.92 -14.19
C SER A 272 -23.94 7.62 -13.83
N ASN A 273 -23.49 7.46 -12.58
CA ASN A 273 -22.68 6.34 -12.13
C ASN A 273 -23.44 5.32 -11.27
N LEU A 274 -24.75 5.49 -11.06
CA LEU A 274 -25.54 4.68 -10.13
C LEU A 274 -25.54 3.17 -10.48
N SER A 275 -25.64 2.80 -11.77
CA SER A 275 -25.59 1.40 -12.22
C SER A 275 -24.22 0.75 -11.92
N LYS A 276 -23.14 1.47 -12.22
CA LYS A 276 -21.77 1.02 -11.94
C LYS A 276 -21.53 0.88 -10.44
N LEU A 277 -22.03 1.84 -9.64
CA LEU A 277 -21.94 1.80 -8.19
C LEU A 277 -22.58 0.52 -7.64
N ARG A 278 -23.81 0.22 -8.03
CA ARG A 278 -24.54 -0.98 -7.58
C ARG A 278 -23.78 -2.27 -7.85
N ASN A 279 -23.09 -2.35 -8.98
CA ASN A 279 -22.28 -3.51 -9.31
C ASN A 279 -20.99 -3.56 -8.48
N THR A 280 -20.29 -2.44 -8.38
CA THR A 280 -18.97 -2.34 -7.73
C THR A 280 -19.02 -2.69 -6.24
N ILE A 281 -20.06 -2.28 -5.52
CA ILE A 281 -20.13 -2.43 -4.05
C ILE A 281 -20.65 -3.79 -3.56
N LYS A 282 -21.05 -4.69 -4.42
CA LYS A 282 -21.66 -6.01 -4.06
C LYS A 282 -20.85 -6.80 -3.03
N PHE A 283 -19.51 -6.66 -3.05
CA PHE A 283 -18.61 -7.38 -2.13
C PHE A 283 -18.39 -6.67 -0.79
N PHE A 284 -18.70 -5.36 -0.68
CA PHE A 284 -18.14 -4.50 0.36
C PHE A 284 -18.55 -4.91 1.78
N HIS A 285 -19.80 -5.32 1.98
CA HIS A 285 -20.31 -5.84 3.25
C HIS A 285 -19.49 -7.04 3.76
N ASN A 286 -18.96 -7.86 2.86
CA ASN A 286 -18.12 -9.01 3.23
C ASN A 286 -16.77 -8.57 3.82
N ALA A 287 -16.13 -7.54 3.25
CA ALA A 287 -14.90 -6.97 3.79
C ALA A 287 -15.16 -6.35 5.18
N PHE A 288 -16.27 -5.61 5.31
CA PHE A 288 -16.66 -4.96 6.56
C PHE A 288 -16.86 -5.97 7.70
N ASN A 289 -17.70 -6.98 7.48
CA ASN A 289 -17.96 -8.03 8.47
C ASN A 289 -16.70 -8.82 8.81
N HIS A 290 -15.84 -9.09 7.82
CA HIS A 290 -14.60 -9.82 8.05
C HIS A 290 -13.65 -9.07 8.97
N TYR A 291 -13.52 -7.76 8.83
CA TYR A 291 -12.65 -6.97 9.69
C TYR A 291 -13.21 -6.86 11.12
N GLU A 292 -14.54 -6.68 11.29
CA GLU A 292 -15.18 -6.71 12.60
C GLU A 292 -14.96 -8.07 13.31
N GLU A 293 -15.14 -9.17 12.59
CA GLU A 293 -14.92 -10.53 13.12
C GLU A 293 -13.46 -10.79 13.51
N TYR A 294 -12.51 -10.38 12.65
CA TYR A 294 -11.09 -10.58 12.94
C TYR A 294 -10.61 -9.77 14.12
N LEU A 295 -11.03 -8.51 14.22
CA LEU A 295 -10.66 -7.60 15.31
C LEU A 295 -11.48 -7.81 16.59
N ASP A 296 -12.54 -8.62 16.54
CA ASP A 296 -13.51 -8.80 17.62
C ASP A 296 -14.03 -7.45 18.12
N ALA A 297 -14.36 -6.57 17.20
CA ALA A 297 -14.72 -5.19 17.50
C ALA A 297 -15.65 -4.59 16.44
N LYS A 298 -16.70 -3.93 16.89
CA LYS A 298 -17.58 -3.16 16.01
C LYS A 298 -16.85 -1.95 15.42
N PHE A 299 -17.31 -1.51 14.26
CA PHE A 299 -16.81 -0.32 13.61
C PHE A 299 -16.78 0.87 14.56
N PRO A 300 -15.68 1.62 14.65
CA PRO A 300 -15.50 2.61 15.71
C PRO A 300 -16.37 3.87 15.55
N PHE A 301 -16.85 4.15 14.34
CA PHE A 301 -17.71 5.29 14.03
C PHE A 301 -19.17 4.84 13.84
N GLY A 302 -20.12 5.74 14.09
CA GLY A 302 -21.55 5.40 13.99
C GLY A 302 -22.07 5.15 12.58
N SER A 303 -21.32 5.59 11.56
CA SER A 303 -21.64 5.43 10.14
C SER A 303 -20.39 5.31 9.30
N TYR A 304 -20.50 4.79 8.08
CA TYR A 304 -19.44 4.79 7.08
C TYR A 304 -19.98 5.18 5.72
N THR A 305 -19.38 6.18 5.11
CA THR A 305 -19.84 6.71 3.82
C THR A 305 -18.74 6.63 2.78
N GLN A 306 -19.05 6.09 1.60
CA GLN A 306 -18.20 6.11 0.41
C GLN A 306 -18.78 7.07 -0.62
N VAL A 307 -17.96 7.99 -1.10
CA VAL A 307 -18.34 8.99 -2.10
C VAL A 307 -17.48 8.80 -3.35
N PHE A 308 -18.12 8.79 -4.52
CA PHE A 308 -17.46 8.60 -5.79
C PHE A 308 -17.70 9.80 -6.70
N LEU A 309 -16.59 10.49 -7.06
CA LEU A 309 -16.59 11.70 -7.89
C LEU A 309 -15.86 11.44 -9.21
N ALA A 310 -16.20 12.18 -10.24
CA ALA A 310 -15.51 12.10 -11.52
C ALA A 310 -14.01 12.49 -11.35
N PRO A 311 -13.09 11.84 -12.10
CA PRO A 311 -11.66 12.04 -11.92
C PRO A 311 -11.19 13.48 -12.16
N GLU A 312 -11.85 14.21 -13.03
CA GLU A 312 -11.60 15.62 -13.30
C GLU A 312 -12.05 16.55 -12.15
N MET A 313 -12.93 16.08 -11.27
CA MET A 313 -13.50 16.86 -10.17
C MET A 313 -12.78 16.63 -8.83
N ILE A 314 -11.73 15.81 -8.79
CA ILE A 314 -11.01 15.52 -7.55
C ILE A 314 -9.48 15.66 -7.71
N VAL A 315 -8.85 16.17 -6.66
CA VAL A 315 -7.40 16.37 -6.62
C VAL A 315 -6.63 15.05 -6.40
N SER A 316 -7.22 14.12 -5.67
CA SER A 316 -6.59 12.82 -5.34
C SER A 316 -7.53 11.67 -5.67
N SER A 317 -7.01 10.61 -6.26
CA SER A 317 -7.79 9.40 -6.59
C SER A 317 -8.40 8.69 -5.38
N THR A 318 -7.94 9.02 -4.18
CA THR A 318 -8.47 8.53 -2.90
C THR A 318 -8.15 9.54 -1.81
N ASN A 319 -9.18 9.98 -1.10
CA ASN A 319 -9.06 10.83 0.08
C ASN A 319 -9.87 10.20 1.22
N LEU A 320 -9.29 10.12 2.43
CA LEU A 320 -9.94 9.51 3.59
C LEU A 320 -10.26 10.58 4.63
N GLY A 321 -11.48 10.53 5.14
CA GLY A 321 -11.90 11.22 6.35
C GLY A 321 -12.31 10.20 7.42
N ALA A 322 -12.54 10.63 8.64
CA ALA A 322 -13.09 9.77 9.67
C ALA A 322 -14.51 9.34 9.29
N SER A 323 -14.80 8.04 9.30
CA SER A 323 -16.06 7.46 8.83
C SER A 323 -16.39 7.70 7.34
N MET A 324 -15.44 8.18 6.55
CA MET A 324 -15.70 8.57 5.16
C MET A 324 -14.51 8.23 4.24
N GLY A 325 -14.82 7.84 3.01
CA GLY A 325 -13.85 7.70 1.92
C GLY A 325 -14.35 8.35 0.65
N VAL A 326 -13.51 9.20 0.04
CA VAL A 326 -13.78 9.84 -1.26
C VAL A 326 -12.88 9.23 -2.31
N PHE A 327 -13.46 8.76 -3.41
CA PHE A 327 -12.77 8.01 -4.45
C PHE A 327 -13.06 8.59 -5.84
N SER A 328 -12.10 8.43 -6.75
CA SER A 328 -12.36 8.63 -8.17
C SER A 328 -13.38 7.61 -8.67
N SER A 329 -14.36 8.07 -9.45
CA SER A 329 -15.35 7.18 -10.08
C SER A 329 -14.74 6.22 -11.12
N GLN A 330 -13.46 6.38 -11.47
CA GLN A 330 -12.74 5.40 -12.29
C GLN A 330 -12.67 4.00 -11.66
N VAL A 331 -12.85 3.90 -10.34
CA VAL A 331 -12.91 2.59 -9.67
C VAL A 331 -14.27 1.88 -9.87
N LEU A 332 -15.29 2.61 -10.33
CA LEU A 332 -16.62 2.06 -10.57
C LEU A 332 -16.66 1.34 -11.92
N TYR A 333 -17.27 0.16 -11.94
CA TYR A 333 -17.43 -0.65 -13.14
C TYR A 333 -18.82 -1.30 -13.17
N ASP A 334 -19.33 -1.49 -14.36
CA ASP A 334 -20.59 -2.21 -14.58
C ASP A 334 -20.33 -3.74 -14.74
N GLU A 335 -21.41 -4.48 -14.94
CA GLU A 335 -21.36 -5.94 -15.06
C GLU A 335 -20.59 -6.45 -16.28
N THR A 336 -20.37 -5.61 -17.26
CA THR A 336 -19.67 -5.97 -18.51
C THR A 336 -18.14 -5.88 -18.39
N ILE A 337 -17.61 -5.24 -17.33
CA ILE A 337 -16.18 -5.04 -17.12
C ILE A 337 -15.61 -6.10 -16.18
N ILE A 338 -14.59 -6.82 -16.64
CA ILE A 338 -13.91 -7.88 -15.90
C ILE A 338 -12.68 -7.34 -15.16
N ASP A 339 -11.92 -6.48 -15.80
CA ASP A 339 -10.53 -6.12 -15.44
C ASP A 339 -10.38 -5.38 -14.12
N GLN A 340 -11.34 -4.54 -13.78
CA GLN A 340 -11.26 -3.66 -12.61
C GLN A 340 -11.67 -4.32 -11.28
N ALA A 341 -12.37 -5.44 -11.32
CA ALA A 341 -13.04 -6.02 -10.15
C ALA A 341 -12.06 -6.32 -8.99
N ILE A 342 -10.94 -6.94 -9.29
CA ILE A 342 -9.94 -7.34 -8.28
C ILE A 342 -9.29 -6.11 -7.64
N ASP A 343 -8.75 -5.20 -8.43
CA ASP A 343 -7.98 -4.07 -7.91
C ASP A 343 -8.89 -3.03 -7.21
N THR A 344 -10.11 -2.83 -7.70
CA THR A 344 -11.11 -2.01 -7.02
C THR A 344 -11.47 -2.60 -5.65
N SER A 345 -11.74 -3.90 -5.57
CA SER A 345 -12.08 -4.53 -4.29
C SER A 345 -10.97 -4.38 -3.26
N ILE A 346 -9.71 -4.56 -3.66
CA ILE A 346 -8.53 -4.37 -2.80
C ILE A 346 -8.42 -2.92 -2.34
N LYS A 347 -8.59 -1.95 -3.25
CA LYS A 347 -8.50 -0.51 -2.95
C LYS A 347 -9.56 -0.08 -1.93
N LEU A 348 -10.80 -0.50 -2.11
CA LEU A 348 -11.90 -0.17 -1.18
C LEU A 348 -11.74 -0.89 0.17
N ALA A 349 -11.29 -2.14 0.18
CA ALA A 349 -11.00 -2.88 1.41
C ALA A 349 -9.83 -2.26 2.20
N PHE A 350 -8.77 -1.79 1.53
CA PHE A 350 -7.67 -1.07 2.17
C PHE A 350 -8.14 0.25 2.80
N ALA A 351 -8.92 1.03 2.07
CA ALA A 351 -9.50 2.29 2.58
C ALA A 351 -10.37 2.06 3.84
N LEU A 352 -11.12 0.97 3.86
CA LEU A 352 -11.88 0.54 5.05
C LEU A 352 -10.96 0.15 6.20
N ALA A 353 -9.90 -0.64 5.95
CA ALA A 353 -8.93 -1.03 6.99
C ALA A 353 -8.24 0.19 7.63
N LYS A 354 -7.97 1.24 6.85
CA LYS A 354 -7.42 2.52 7.33
C LYS A 354 -8.33 3.24 8.33
N GLN A 355 -9.63 2.96 8.35
CA GLN A 355 -10.54 3.53 9.36
C GLN A 355 -10.21 3.04 10.77
N TRP A 356 -9.79 1.77 10.93
CA TRP A 356 -9.31 1.26 12.23
C TRP A 356 -7.86 1.66 12.51
N PHE A 357 -6.96 1.49 11.52
CA PHE A 357 -5.53 1.74 11.68
C PHE A 357 -5.07 2.92 10.81
N GLY A 358 -5.00 4.10 11.41
CA GLY A 358 -4.65 5.37 10.79
C GLY A 358 -5.61 6.49 11.13
N VAL A 359 -6.92 6.21 11.18
CA VAL A 359 -7.95 7.20 11.55
C VAL A 359 -8.38 7.05 13.01
N TYR A 360 -8.84 5.84 13.41
CA TYR A 360 -9.28 5.58 14.79
C TYR A 360 -8.12 5.35 15.75
N VAL A 361 -7.22 4.43 15.40
CA VAL A 361 -5.92 4.30 16.08
C VAL A 361 -4.91 5.12 15.29
N THR A 362 -4.27 6.08 15.95
CA THR A 362 -3.35 7.04 15.35
C THR A 362 -1.90 6.76 15.74
N PRO A 363 -0.89 7.20 14.98
CA PRO A 363 0.50 7.10 15.41
C PRO A 363 0.74 8.01 16.61
N GLU A 364 1.62 7.61 17.53
CA GLU A 364 2.07 8.46 18.63
C GLU A 364 2.99 9.57 18.11
N GLU A 365 3.89 9.22 17.20
CA GLU A 365 4.78 10.14 16.48
C GLU A 365 4.76 9.87 14.97
N PRO A 366 5.20 10.81 14.13
CA PRO A 366 5.28 10.58 12.67
C PRO A 366 6.09 9.34 12.28
N ASN A 367 7.09 8.98 13.09
CA ASN A 367 7.91 7.79 12.91
C ASN A 367 7.15 6.47 13.12
N ASP A 368 5.96 6.51 13.68
CA ASP A 368 5.13 5.33 13.95
C ASP A 368 4.08 5.07 12.87
N GLU A 369 3.94 5.95 11.86
CA GLU A 369 2.96 5.81 10.77
C GLU A 369 3.10 4.50 10.01
N TRP A 370 4.34 4.01 9.81
CA TRP A 370 4.61 2.75 9.12
C TRP A 370 3.83 1.58 9.73
N LEU A 371 3.68 1.59 11.06
CA LEU A 371 3.01 0.53 11.78
C LEU A 371 1.52 0.48 11.43
N LEU A 372 0.87 1.64 11.39
CA LEU A 372 -0.56 1.73 11.08
C LEU A 372 -0.85 1.44 9.60
N ASP A 373 0.01 1.92 8.70
CA ASP A 373 -0.07 1.56 7.28
C ASP A 373 0.14 0.05 7.07
N GLY A 374 1.11 -0.52 7.78
CA GLY A 374 1.37 -1.95 7.78
C GLY A 374 0.20 -2.77 8.31
N LEU A 375 -0.44 -2.34 9.42
CA LEU A 375 -1.59 -3.04 10.00
C LEU A 375 -2.82 -2.97 9.08
N ALA A 376 -3.08 -1.82 8.46
CA ALA A 376 -4.15 -1.69 7.47
C ALA A 376 -3.89 -2.58 6.23
N GLY A 377 -2.64 -2.59 5.74
CA GLY A 377 -2.22 -3.48 4.66
C GLY A 377 -2.33 -4.97 5.04
N PHE A 378 -1.97 -5.32 6.27
CA PHE A 378 -2.11 -6.69 6.79
C PHE A 378 -3.58 -7.16 6.79
N LEU A 379 -4.52 -6.32 7.26
CA LEU A 379 -5.96 -6.64 7.16
C LEU A 379 -6.41 -6.82 5.71
N THR A 380 -5.88 -6.01 4.80
CA THR A 380 -6.18 -6.13 3.37
C THR A 380 -5.67 -7.44 2.79
N GLU A 381 -4.50 -7.91 3.21
CA GLU A 381 -3.99 -9.24 2.82
C GLU A 381 -4.90 -10.39 3.31
N LEU A 382 -5.48 -10.26 4.51
CA LEU A 382 -6.46 -11.22 5.01
C LEU A 382 -7.73 -11.22 4.14
N PHE A 383 -8.20 -10.04 3.72
CA PHE A 383 -9.30 -9.91 2.78
C PHE A 383 -8.98 -10.60 1.44
N ILE A 384 -7.82 -10.31 0.85
CA ILE A 384 -7.38 -10.93 -0.41
C ILE A 384 -7.37 -12.46 -0.26
N LYS A 385 -6.78 -12.98 0.81
CA LYS A 385 -6.69 -14.42 1.06
C LYS A 385 -8.06 -15.07 1.17
N LYS A 386 -9.01 -14.44 1.87
CA LYS A 386 -10.34 -15.00 2.14
C LYS A 386 -11.27 -14.92 0.93
N PHE A 387 -11.26 -13.81 0.19
CA PHE A 387 -12.26 -13.51 -0.85
C PHE A 387 -11.73 -13.61 -2.29
N LEU A 388 -10.43 -13.35 -2.51
CA LEU A 388 -9.81 -13.47 -3.82
C LEU A 388 -8.97 -14.76 -3.98
N GLY A 389 -8.75 -15.47 -2.87
CA GLY A 389 -8.09 -16.76 -2.85
C GLY A 389 -6.62 -16.71 -2.44
N ASN A 390 -6.14 -17.87 -1.95
CA ASN A 390 -4.78 -18.00 -1.43
C ASN A 390 -3.70 -17.75 -2.51
N ASN A 391 -3.95 -18.18 -3.75
CA ASN A 391 -2.99 -17.99 -4.85
C ASN A 391 -2.80 -16.51 -5.17
N GLU A 392 -3.88 -15.73 -5.20
CA GLU A 392 -3.81 -14.27 -5.41
C GLU A 392 -3.03 -13.58 -4.28
N ALA A 393 -3.31 -13.92 -3.02
CA ALA A 393 -2.61 -13.37 -1.86
C ALA A 393 -1.11 -13.70 -1.88
N ARG A 394 -0.75 -14.96 -2.09
CA ARG A 394 0.65 -15.42 -2.13
C ARG A 394 1.42 -14.78 -3.28
N TYR A 395 0.84 -14.76 -4.48
CA TYR A 395 1.47 -14.16 -5.65
C TYR A 395 1.73 -12.67 -5.46
N ARG A 396 0.71 -11.89 -5.01
CA ARG A 396 0.87 -10.45 -4.76
C ARG A 396 1.91 -10.18 -3.70
N ARG A 397 1.92 -10.94 -2.62
CA ARG A 397 2.92 -10.83 -1.55
C ARG A 397 4.33 -11.09 -2.08
N PHE A 398 4.53 -12.15 -2.85
CA PHE A 398 5.81 -12.47 -3.47
C PHE A 398 6.31 -11.31 -4.35
N LYS A 399 5.46 -10.77 -5.21
CA LYS A 399 5.82 -9.63 -6.07
C LYS A 399 6.14 -8.36 -5.28
N ALA A 400 5.38 -8.08 -4.22
CA ALA A 400 5.64 -6.96 -3.34
C ALA A 400 6.99 -7.10 -2.61
N ASN A 401 7.30 -8.28 -2.07
CA ASN A 401 8.57 -8.56 -1.43
C ASN A 401 9.76 -8.39 -2.40
N CYS A 402 9.65 -8.93 -3.62
CA CYS A 402 10.65 -8.73 -4.67
C CYS A 402 10.86 -7.24 -5.01
N ALA A 403 9.78 -6.46 -5.08
CA ALA A 403 9.87 -5.04 -5.36
C ALA A 403 10.52 -4.26 -4.20
N VAL A 404 10.22 -4.61 -2.96
CA VAL A 404 10.84 -4.03 -1.76
C VAL A 404 12.35 -4.29 -1.76
N CYS A 405 12.78 -5.55 -1.95
CA CYS A 405 14.20 -5.90 -1.95
C CYS A 405 14.98 -5.12 -3.02
N LYS A 406 14.42 -4.98 -4.24
CA LYS A 406 15.05 -4.22 -5.32
C LYS A 406 15.11 -2.71 -5.08
N ALA A 407 14.09 -2.13 -4.42
CA ALA A 407 14.04 -0.69 -4.19
C ALA A 407 14.90 -0.26 -3.00
N ASP A 408 15.19 -1.17 -2.07
CA ASP A 408 15.89 -0.85 -0.81
C ASP A 408 17.42 -0.71 -0.97
N ASP A 409 17.95 -1.01 -2.15
CA ASP A 409 19.35 -0.76 -2.51
C ASP A 409 19.74 0.74 -2.43
N SER A 410 18.77 1.64 -2.49
CA SER A 410 18.98 3.09 -2.45
C SER A 410 19.09 3.69 -1.04
N GLY A 411 18.88 2.92 0.01
CA GLY A 411 18.96 3.39 1.41
C GLY A 411 17.80 4.27 1.88
N VAL A 412 16.74 4.42 1.10
CA VAL A 412 15.64 5.38 1.35
C VAL A 412 14.48 4.79 2.16
N THR A 413 14.49 3.49 2.45
CA THR A 413 13.30 2.77 2.96
C THR A 413 13.34 2.39 4.44
N ALA A 414 14.15 3.07 5.28
CA ALA A 414 13.99 2.96 6.73
C ALA A 414 12.57 3.38 7.15
N LEU A 415 11.88 2.55 7.93
CA LEU A 415 10.48 2.80 8.30
C LEU A 415 10.34 3.79 9.47
N SER A 416 11.27 3.77 10.41
CA SER A 416 11.14 4.47 11.70
C SER A 416 12.46 4.99 12.25
N SER A 417 13.29 5.75 11.56
CA SER A 417 14.41 6.29 12.31
C SER A 417 15.25 7.36 11.70
N SER A 418 14.92 7.81 10.56
CA SER A 418 15.81 8.79 9.96
C SER A 418 15.37 10.21 10.32
N PRO A 419 16.29 11.14 10.51
CA PRO A 419 16.00 12.55 10.37
C PRO A 419 15.16 12.85 9.13
N SER A 420 15.41 12.15 8.01
CA SER A 420 14.60 12.18 6.80
C SER A 420 13.14 11.79 7.00
N CYS A 421 12.78 10.90 7.94
CA CYS A 421 11.36 10.62 8.23
C CYS A 421 10.66 11.80 8.92
N LYS A 422 11.37 12.56 9.73
CA LYS A 422 10.85 13.82 10.32
C LYS A 422 10.73 14.92 9.28
N GLU A 423 11.68 14.98 8.37
CA GLU A 423 11.77 15.99 7.31
C GLU A 423 10.78 15.74 6.19
N LEU A 424 10.53 14.49 5.83
CA LEU A 424 9.64 14.09 4.74
C LEU A 424 8.21 13.74 5.22
N HIS A 425 7.75 14.31 6.32
CA HIS A 425 6.42 14.04 6.86
C HIS A 425 5.32 14.16 5.79
N GLY A 426 4.65 13.03 5.51
CA GLY A 426 3.61 12.92 4.50
C GLY A 426 4.08 12.67 3.06
N THR A 427 5.33 12.97 2.68
CA THR A 427 5.84 12.71 1.31
C THR A 427 6.09 11.24 1.05
N HIS A 428 6.39 10.45 2.09
CA HIS A 428 6.57 9.01 2.01
C HIS A 428 5.28 8.26 1.57
N ARG A 429 4.13 8.93 1.56
CA ARG A 429 2.86 8.40 1.04
C ARG A 429 2.69 8.64 -0.46
N ILE A 430 3.58 9.39 -1.09
CA ILE A 430 3.42 9.82 -2.47
C ILE A 430 4.16 8.87 -3.42
N GLY A 431 3.45 8.45 -4.50
CA GLY A 431 4.02 7.71 -5.60
C GLY A 431 4.54 6.32 -5.24
N LEU A 432 5.63 5.93 -5.91
CA LEU A 432 6.23 4.60 -5.78
C LEU A 432 6.80 4.38 -4.37
N TYR A 433 7.42 5.39 -3.77
CA TYR A 433 7.99 5.28 -2.42
C TYR A 433 6.93 4.96 -1.37
N GLY A 434 5.76 5.57 -1.44
CA GLY A 434 4.65 5.26 -0.56
C GLY A 434 4.23 3.79 -0.64
N LYS A 435 4.15 3.23 -1.85
CA LYS A 435 3.84 1.80 -2.06
C LYS A 435 4.93 0.88 -1.50
N ILE A 436 6.20 1.16 -1.79
CA ILE A 436 7.34 0.35 -1.31
C ILE A 436 7.38 0.32 0.21
N ARG A 437 7.24 1.48 0.87
CA ARG A 437 7.20 1.55 2.35
C ARG A 437 6.02 0.77 2.92
N SER A 438 4.83 0.93 2.35
CA SER A 438 3.65 0.18 2.76
C SER A 438 3.85 -1.33 2.59
N TRP A 439 4.41 -1.79 1.47
CA TRP A 439 4.70 -3.21 1.25
C TRP A 439 5.76 -3.75 2.22
N LYS A 440 6.81 -2.98 2.50
CA LYS A 440 7.83 -3.34 3.50
C LYS A 440 7.21 -3.44 4.89
N SER A 441 6.37 -2.49 5.28
CA SER A 441 5.66 -2.51 6.56
C SER A 441 4.82 -3.78 6.74
N VAL A 442 4.05 -4.17 5.70
CA VAL A 442 3.25 -5.40 5.73
C VAL A 442 4.17 -6.64 5.80
N ALA A 443 5.25 -6.69 5.02
CA ALA A 443 6.19 -7.81 5.05
C ALA A 443 6.79 -8.02 6.45
N ILE A 444 7.22 -6.93 7.11
CA ILE A 444 7.79 -6.99 8.47
C ILE A 444 6.76 -7.47 9.49
N LEU A 445 5.50 -7.00 9.39
CA LEU A 445 4.43 -7.47 10.28
C LEU A 445 4.10 -8.94 10.05
N GLN A 446 4.15 -9.42 8.81
CA GLN A 446 3.97 -10.84 8.50
C GLN A 446 5.14 -11.69 9.00
N MET A 447 6.38 -11.20 8.92
CA MET A 447 7.52 -11.85 9.57
C MET A 447 7.29 -12.02 11.07
N LEU A 448 6.81 -10.97 11.76
CA LEU A 448 6.48 -11.03 13.18
C LEU A 448 5.32 -11.99 13.46
N GLU A 449 4.27 -11.97 12.64
CA GLU A 449 3.15 -12.91 12.74
C GLU A 449 3.64 -14.37 12.65
N LYS A 450 4.52 -14.67 11.72
CA LYS A 450 5.09 -16.01 11.55
C LYS A 450 5.91 -16.44 12.76
N GLN A 451 6.71 -15.52 13.33
CA GLN A 451 7.55 -15.80 14.51
C GLN A 451 6.72 -16.06 15.78
N MET A 452 5.62 -15.34 15.98
CA MET A 452 4.79 -15.48 17.18
C MET A 452 3.57 -16.39 17.01
N GLY A 453 3.19 -16.66 15.78
CA GLY A 453 1.97 -17.36 15.43
C GLY A 453 0.76 -16.42 15.21
N PRO A 454 -0.16 -16.79 14.28
CA PRO A 454 -1.27 -15.94 13.86
C PRO A 454 -2.25 -15.59 15.00
N GLU A 455 -2.49 -16.51 15.93
CA GLU A 455 -3.40 -16.28 17.05
C GLU A 455 -2.87 -15.24 18.04
N PHE A 456 -1.57 -15.24 18.31
CA PHE A 456 -0.97 -14.24 19.19
C PHE A 456 -0.93 -12.87 18.52
N PHE A 457 -0.63 -12.80 17.23
CA PHE A 457 -0.66 -11.57 16.47
C PHE A 457 -2.08 -10.96 16.45
N ARG A 458 -3.10 -11.78 16.17
CA ARG A 458 -4.51 -11.37 16.25
C ARG A 458 -4.88 -10.80 17.63
N LYS A 459 -4.46 -11.46 18.72
CA LYS A 459 -4.69 -10.98 20.09
C LYS A 459 -4.04 -9.61 20.36
N ILE A 460 -2.88 -9.33 19.75
CA ILE A 460 -2.25 -8.00 19.85
C ILE A 460 -3.15 -6.96 19.22
N LEU A 461 -3.67 -7.19 18.00
CA LEU A 461 -4.55 -6.26 17.32
C LEU A 461 -5.85 -6.03 18.11
N GLN A 462 -6.47 -7.11 18.59
CA GLN A 462 -7.67 -7.04 19.43
C GLN A 462 -7.41 -6.22 20.71
N LYS A 463 -6.25 -6.39 21.35
CA LYS A 463 -5.87 -5.63 22.53
C LYS A 463 -5.65 -4.14 22.23
N VAL A 464 -5.06 -3.79 21.10
CA VAL A 464 -4.90 -2.40 20.66
C VAL A 464 -6.26 -1.75 20.48
N ILE A 465 -7.19 -2.42 19.82
CA ILE A 465 -8.56 -1.89 19.58
C ILE A 465 -9.37 -1.82 20.87
N SER A 466 -9.29 -2.85 21.72
CA SER A 466 -9.98 -2.86 23.03
C SER A 466 -9.55 -1.66 23.87
N ARG A 467 -8.24 -1.42 24.00
CA ARG A 467 -7.68 -0.29 24.74
C ARG A 467 -8.17 1.07 24.19
N ALA A 468 -8.32 1.19 22.88
CA ALA A 468 -8.82 2.40 22.25
C ALA A 468 -10.32 2.66 22.53
N ARG A 469 -11.05 1.66 23.02
CA ARG A 469 -12.49 1.70 23.36
C ARG A 469 -12.76 1.78 24.86
N ASP A 470 -11.74 1.71 25.72
CA ASP A 470 -11.88 1.75 27.16
C ASP A 470 -12.42 3.11 27.64
N THR A 471 -12.83 3.19 28.91
CA THR A 471 -13.35 4.41 29.56
C THR A 471 -12.34 5.56 29.55
N ILE A 472 -11.04 5.24 29.59
CA ILE A 472 -9.93 6.17 29.33
C ILE A 472 -9.23 5.69 28.06
N PRO A 473 -9.69 6.12 26.88
CA PRO A 473 -9.22 5.56 25.64
C PRO A 473 -7.80 6.01 25.31
N ILE A 474 -6.92 5.04 25.04
CA ILE A 474 -5.60 5.29 24.48
C ILE A 474 -5.62 4.86 23.02
N ARG A 475 -5.67 5.83 22.11
CA ARG A 475 -5.77 5.60 20.67
C ARG A 475 -4.46 5.73 19.94
N SER A 476 -3.46 6.37 20.55
CA SER A 476 -2.11 6.39 19.95
C SER A 476 -1.43 5.03 20.09
N LEU A 477 -0.67 4.67 19.09
CA LEU A 477 0.13 3.46 19.07
C LEU A 477 1.54 3.79 18.57
N SER A 478 2.55 3.52 19.42
CA SER A 478 3.94 3.68 19.05
C SER A 478 4.62 2.35 18.72
N THR A 479 5.68 2.41 17.92
CA THR A 479 6.58 1.29 17.64
C THR A 479 7.13 0.68 18.93
N LYS A 480 7.46 1.52 19.93
CA LYS A 480 7.94 1.10 21.26
C LYS A 480 6.89 0.27 22.00
N GLU A 481 5.66 0.70 21.96
CA GLU A 481 4.56 -0.01 22.61
C GLU A 481 4.20 -1.32 21.88
N PHE A 482 4.19 -1.30 20.56
CA PHE A 482 3.96 -2.51 19.77
C PHE A 482 5.04 -3.59 20.05
N ARG A 483 6.31 -3.18 20.20
CA ARG A 483 7.38 -4.06 20.67
C ARG A 483 7.08 -4.68 22.04
N HIS A 484 6.51 -3.90 22.95
CA HIS A 484 6.10 -4.40 24.25
C HIS A 484 4.98 -5.44 24.13
N PHE A 485 4.01 -5.24 23.25
CA PHE A 485 2.98 -6.25 22.97
C PHE A 485 3.56 -7.51 22.32
N ALA A 486 4.49 -7.37 21.37
CA ALA A 486 5.17 -8.51 20.78
C ALA A 486 5.90 -9.39 21.83
N THR A 487 6.48 -8.76 22.84
CA THR A 487 7.11 -9.48 23.96
C THR A 487 6.10 -10.07 24.94
N LYS A 488 5.10 -9.30 25.37
CA LYS A 488 4.18 -9.72 26.44
C LYS A 488 3.04 -10.63 25.98
N VAL A 489 2.48 -10.36 24.82
CA VAL A 489 1.34 -11.09 24.24
C VAL A 489 1.84 -12.10 23.22
N GLY A 490 2.77 -11.68 22.35
CA GLY A 490 3.37 -12.51 21.31
C GLY A 490 4.41 -13.50 21.82
N ASN A 491 4.79 -13.42 23.10
CA ASN A 491 5.76 -14.28 23.77
C ASN A 491 7.13 -14.34 23.09
N LEU A 492 7.51 -13.28 22.39
CA LEU A 492 8.82 -13.17 21.75
C LEU A 492 9.87 -12.71 22.78
N GLU A 493 11.08 -13.24 22.68
CA GLU A 493 12.19 -12.88 23.54
C GLU A 493 12.63 -11.42 23.37
N ARG A 494 12.90 -10.71 24.46
CA ARG A 494 13.31 -9.29 24.42
C ARG A 494 14.55 -9.03 23.59
N PRO A 495 15.64 -9.83 23.64
CA PRO A 495 16.80 -9.62 22.78
C PRO A 495 16.45 -9.71 21.30
N PHE A 496 15.69 -10.75 20.90
CA PHE A 496 15.23 -10.90 19.52
C PHE A 496 14.42 -9.71 19.05
N VAL A 497 13.41 -9.29 19.84
CA VAL A 497 12.54 -8.15 19.46
C VAL A 497 13.36 -6.86 19.33
N LYS A 498 14.35 -6.62 20.22
CA LYS A 498 15.21 -5.44 20.15
C LYS A 498 16.02 -5.41 18.84
N GLU A 499 16.69 -6.50 18.51
CA GLU A 499 17.49 -6.64 17.28
C GLU A 499 16.63 -6.60 16.02
N PHE A 500 15.47 -7.26 16.03
CA PHE A 500 14.53 -7.30 14.92
C PHE A 500 14.09 -5.89 14.52
N PHE A 501 13.59 -5.10 15.47
CA PHE A 501 13.14 -3.73 15.18
C PHE A 501 14.28 -2.81 14.78
N LEU A 502 15.44 -2.94 15.41
CA LEU A 502 16.61 -2.15 15.04
C LEU A 502 16.99 -2.38 13.57
N ARG A 503 16.98 -3.63 13.12
CA ARG A 503 17.41 -3.98 11.77
C ARG A 503 16.34 -3.80 10.71
N TRP A 504 15.13 -4.30 10.95
CA TRP A 504 14.08 -4.32 9.94
C TRP A 504 13.30 -2.99 9.84
N VAL A 505 13.15 -2.29 10.95
CA VAL A 505 12.37 -1.07 11.04
C VAL A 505 13.21 0.19 11.00
N CYS A 506 14.32 0.22 11.76
CA CYS A 506 15.15 1.40 11.91
C CYS A 506 16.29 1.50 10.87
N SER A 507 16.57 0.44 10.15
CA SER A 507 17.62 0.40 9.12
C SER A 507 17.03 0.18 7.74
N CYS A 508 17.85 0.49 6.73
CA CYS A 508 17.55 0.25 5.30
C CYS A 508 18.15 -1.07 4.83
N GLY A 509 17.78 -1.47 3.62
CA GLY A 509 18.32 -2.62 2.94
C GLY A 509 17.63 -3.93 3.30
N CYS A 510 17.76 -4.92 2.41
CA CYS A 510 17.37 -6.29 2.60
C CYS A 510 18.60 -7.19 2.39
N PRO A 511 18.70 -8.34 3.09
CA PRO A 511 19.79 -9.26 2.84
C PRO A 511 19.67 -9.88 1.44
N VAL A 512 20.81 -9.99 0.74
CA VAL A 512 20.91 -10.79 -0.48
C VAL A 512 21.61 -12.10 -0.13
N LEU A 513 20.89 -13.19 -0.35
CA LEU A 513 21.37 -14.52 -0.03
C LEU A 513 21.63 -15.31 -1.32
N ARG A 514 22.86 -15.75 -1.51
CA ARG A 514 23.20 -16.71 -2.57
C ARG A 514 23.31 -18.09 -1.97
N MET A 515 22.56 -19.02 -2.51
CA MET A 515 22.48 -20.39 -2.02
C MET A 515 22.80 -21.37 -3.13
N GLY A 516 23.56 -22.38 -2.80
CA GLY A 516 23.84 -23.52 -3.65
C GLY A 516 24.06 -24.77 -2.81
N PHE A 517 23.85 -25.95 -3.38
CA PHE A 517 23.95 -27.16 -2.61
C PHE A 517 24.70 -28.25 -3.37
N SER A 518 25.22 -29.22 -2.60
CA SER A 518 25.68 -30.50 -3.10
C SER A 518 24.96 -31.64 -2.35
N TYR A 519 24.77 -32.78 -3.02
CA TYR A 519 24.21 -33.97 -2.37
C TYR A 519 25.32 -34.97 -2.06
N ASN A 520 25.52 -35.19 -0.75
CA ASN A 520 26.47 -36.17 -0.26
C ASN A 520 25.83 -37.58 -0.18
N LYS A 521 26.07 -38.38 -1.21
CA LYS A 521 25.48 -39.72 -1.34
C LYS A 521 25.89 -40.67 -0.20
N ARG A 522 27.10 -40.51 0.35
CA ARG A 522 27.59 -41.40 1.41
C ARG A 522 26.86 -41.15 2.76
N LYS A 523 26.62 -39.87 3.04
CA LYS A 523 25.92 -39.44 4.25
C LYS A 523 24.40 -39.36 4.08
N ASN A 524 23.88 -39.44 2.86
CA ASN A 524 22.48 -39.15 2.48
C ASN A 524 22.04 -37.77 2.95
N MET A 525 22.87 -36.77 2.69
CA MET A 525 22.66 -35.40 3.20
C MET A 525 22.80 -34.39 2.06
N VAL A 526 22.05 -33.30 2.18
CA VAL A 526 22.25 -32.07 1.41
C VAL A 526 23.22 -31.17 2.18
N GLU A 527 24.32 -30.81 1.56
CA GLU A 527 25.25 -29.81 2.04
C GLU A 527 24.91 -28.49 1.35
N LEU A 528 24.17 -27.59 2.06
CA LEU A 528 23.68 -26.30 1.56
C LEU A 528 24.63 -25.19 1.98
N ALA A 529 25.27 -24.54 1.01
CA ALA A 529 26.08 -23.35 1.22
C ALA A 529 25.20 -22.09 1.11
N VAL A 530 25.28 -21.21 2.06
CA VAL A 530 24.59 -19.92 2.11
C VAL A 530 25.65 -18.81 2.21
N LEU A 531 25.68 -17.92 1.23
CA LEU A 531 26.51 -16.73 1.21
C LEU A 531 25.62 -15.49 1.30
N ARG A 532 25.96 -14.57 2.20
CA ARG A 532 25.33 -13.28 2.34
C ARG A 532 26.18 -12.21 1.63
N GLU A 533 25.57 -11.50 0.70
CA GLU A 533 26.19 -10.32 0.07
C GLU A 533 25.71 -9.04 0.78
N PHE A 534 26.60 -8.03 0.82
CA PHE A 534 26.25 -6.70 1.27
C PHE A 534 25.79 -5.87 0.08
N THR A 535 24.57 -5.33 0.15
CA THR A 535 24.00 -4.46 -0.90
C THR A 535 24.27 -2.97 -0.67
N ALA A 536 24.63 -2.56 0.52
CA ALA A 536 24.96 -1.16 0.82
C ALA A 536 26.22 -1.08 1.68
N ALA A 537 27.10 -0.11 1.36
CA ALA A 537 28.11 0.33 2.30
C ALA A 537 27.40 0.75 3.60
N PRO A 538 27.90 0.39 4.79
CA PRO A 538 27.33 0.88 6.02
C PRO A 538 27.37 2.40 5.97
N ASP A 539 26.20 3.04 6.03
CA ASP A 539 26.11 4.48 6.09
C ASP A 539 26.99 4.97 7.23
N ALA A 540 28.01 5.76 6.90
CA ALA A 540 28.90 6.39 7.88
C ALA A 540 28.12 7.29 8.87
N ASN A 541 26.84 7.58 8.58
CA ASN A 541 25.93 8.35 9.41
C ASN A 541 25.12 7.52 10.42
N ALA A 542 25.10 6.20 10.33
CA ALA A 542 24.43 5.35 11.31
C ALA A 542 25.14 5.30 12.67
N SER A 543 26.40 5.76 12.74
CA SER A 543 27.20 5.83 13.96
C SER A 543 26.88 7.02 14.89
N PHE A 544 26.09 8.00 14.43
CA PHE A 544 25.80 9.21 15.23
C PHE A 544 24.60 9.09 16.17
N LEU A 545 23.87 7.99 16.18
CA LEU A 545 22.59 7.89 16.91
C LEU A 545 22.67 7.17 18.28
N ASN A 546 23.83 6.67 18.71
CA ASN A 546 23.98 6.10 20.05
C ASN A 546 25.42 6.30 20.58
N PRO A 547 25.67 7.32 21.42
CA PRO A 547 27.00 7.51 22.03
C PRO A 547 27.40 6.38 23.00
N ASP A 548 26.47 5.50 23.40
CA ASP A 548 26.72 4.37 24.29
C ASP A 548 27.06 3.05 23.57
N SER A 549 27.23 3.06 22.25
CA SER A 549 27.48 1.83 21.46
C SER A 549 28.96 1.63 21.08
N GLU A 550 29.89 2.24 21.78
CA GLU A 550 31.36 2.25 21.48
C GLU A 550 32.04 0.88 21.46
N ASN A 551 31.38 -0.26 21.61
CA ASN A 551 32.05 -1.56 21.64
C ASN A 551 31.29 -2.72 20.98
N ARG A 552 30.66 -2.53 19.81
CA ARG A 552 30.22 -3.65 18.97
C ARG A 552 30.66 -3.46 17.52
N GLU A 553 31.94 -3.65 17.25
CA GLU A 553 32.46 -4.01 15.94
C GLU A 553 32.01 -5.45 15.60
N GLY A 554 30.75 -5.62 15.26
CA GLY A 554 30.19 -6.87 14.74
C GLY A 554 28.98 -6.52 13.90
N ASP A 555 28.98 -6.93 12.65
CA ASP A 555 27.82 -6.78 11.76
C ASP A 555 26.60 -7.41 12.44
N ILE A 556 25.63 -6.57 12.82
CA ILE A 556 24.37 -7.03 13.37
C ILE A 556 23.65 -7.76 12.23
N GLY A 557 23.54 -9.08 12.32
CA GLY A 557 22.84 -9.90 11.36
C GLY A 557 21.38 -9.46 11.16
N TRP A 558 20.69 -10.09 10.23
CA TRP A 558 19.27 -9.90 9.96
C TRP A 558 18.45 -10.90 10.78
N PRO A 559 17.87 -10.53 11.94
CA PRO A 559 17.18 -11.47 12.81
C PRO A 559 15.89 -11.99 12.16
N GLY A 560 15.64 -13.26 12.30
CA GLY A 560 14.49 -13.98 11.76
C GLY A 560 14.82 -15.41 11.45
N MET A 561 13.81 -16.21 11.15
CA MET A 561 13.96 -17.59 10.72
C MET A 561 13.35 -17.78 9.35
N MET A 562 13.87 -18.71 8.58
CA MET A 562 13.25 -19.20 7.35
C MET A 562 13.35 -20.73 7.31
N SER A 563 12.55 -21.34 6.47
CA SER A 563 12.57 -22.78 6.23
C SER A 563 13.25 -23.09 4.90
N ILE A 564 14.02 -24.17 4.86
CA ILE A 564 14.45 -24.81 3.62
C ILE A 564 13.58 -26.05 3.43
N ARG A 565 12.84 -26.09 2.32
CA ARG A 565 11.98 -27.24 1.99
C ARG A 565 12.68 -28.11 0.94
N VAL A 566 12.92 -29.34 1.32
CA VAL A 566 13.52 -30.36 0.46
C VAL A 566 12.43 -31.28 -0.06
N TYR A 567 12.27 -31.34 -1.37
CA TYR A 567 11.35 -32.26 -2.03
C TYR A 567 12.12 -33.49 -2.45
N GLU A 568 11.77 -34.61 -1.88
CA GLU A 568 12.34 -35.92 -2.12
C GLU A 568 11.38 -36.80 -2.94
N LEU A 569 11.81 -37.99 -3.33
CA LEU A 569 11.00 -38.90 -4.12
C LEU A 569 9.73 -39.40 -3.38
N ASP A 570 9.78 -39.44 -2.05
CA ASP A 570 8.72 -39.97 -1.18
C ASP A 570 7.99 -38.90 -0.35
N GLY A 571 8.38 -37.62 -0.43
CA GLY A 571 7.74 -36.57 0.30
C GLY A 571 8.49 -35.22 0.30
N MET A 572 7.96 -34.28 1.06
CA MET A 572 8.59 -32.99 1.30
C MET A 572 8.87 -32.80 2.78
N TYR A 573 10.01 -32.17 3.11
CA TYR A 573 10.48 -32.01 4.48
C TYR A 573 10.99 -30.58 4.70
N ASP A 574 10.49 -29.93 5.76
CA ASP A 574 10.87 -28.56 6.13
C ASP A 574 11.99 -28.59 7.18
N HIS A 575 13.02 -27.82 6.92
CA HIS A 575 14.17 -27.65 7.83
C HIS A 575 14.29 -26.18 8.21
N PRO A 576 13.99 -25.81 9.47
CA PRO A 576 14.14 -24.43 9.93
C PRO A 576 15.63 -24.05 9.97
N VAL A 577 15.93 -22.85 9.50
CA VAL A 577 17.27 -22.32 9.40
C VAL A 577 17.31 -20.90 9.97
N LEU A 578 18.33 -20.63 10.78
CA LEU A 578 18.68 -19.26 11.16
C LEU A 578 19.62 -18.70 10.08
N PRO A 579 19.18 -17.75 9.26
CA PRO A 579 20.11 -17.11 8.33
C PRO A 579 21.14 -16.34 9.12
N LEU A 580 22.38 -16.65 8.90
CA LEU A 580 23.65 -15.98 9.25
C LEU A 580 23.54 -14.84 10.29
N ALA A 581 23.68 -15.17 11.57
CA ALA A 581 23.90 -14.17 12.61
C ALA A 581 25.39 -13.76 12.59
N GLY A 582 25.73 -12.73 11.78
CA GLY A 582 27.07 -12.12 11.78
C GLY A 582 28.14 -12.76 10.87
N GLU A 583 27.92 -13.94 10.31
CA GLU A 583 28.86 -14.61 9.39
C GLU A 583 28.51 -14.34 7.93
N MET A 584 29.52 -14.21 7.07
CA MET A 584 29.32 -13.97 5.63
C MET A 584 28.91 -15.22 4.86
N TRP A 585 29.27 -16.40 5.37
CA TRP A 585 28.90 -17.68 4.78
C TRP A 585 28.66 -18.75 5.81
N GLN A 586 27.80 -19.71 5.47
CA GLN A 586 27.45 -20.83 6.34
C GLN A 586 27.25 -22.08 5.50
N LEU A 587 27.69 -23.22 6.02
CA LEU A 587 27.40 -24.54 5.44
C LEU A 587 26.40 -25.26 6.35
N LEU A 588 25.24 -25.60 5.80
CA LEU A 588 24.18 -26.32 6.49
C LEU A 588 24.14 -27.76 6.03
N GLU A 589 24.17 -28.69 6.94
CA GLU A 589 24.02 -30.12 6.67
C GLU A 589 22.57 -30.54 6.94
N ILE A 590 21.82 -30.89 5.89
CA ILE A 590 20.43 -31.25 5.93
C ILE A 590 20.27 -32.74 5.64
N GLN A 591 19.77 -33.51 6.60
CA GLN A 591 19.56 -34.96 6.46
C GLN A 591 18.39 -35.25 5.52
N CYS A 592 18.62 -36.05 4.48
CA CYS A 592 17.55 -36.57 3.63
C CYS A 592 16.86 -37.76 4.28
N HIS A 593 15.56 -37.86 4.10
CA HIS A 593 14.73 -38.93 4.68
C HIS A 593 14.57 -40.11 3.73
N SER A 594 14.47 -39.84 2.42
CA SER A 594 14.37 -40.88 1.40
C SER A 594 15.67 -41.66 1.26
N LYS A 595 15.58 -42.96 1.34
CA LYS A 595 16.69 -43.84 1.00
C LYS A 595 16.55 -44.26 -0.45
N LEU A 596 17.53 -43.96 -1.29
CA LEU A 596 17.62 -44.62 -2.60
C LEU A 596 17.61 -46.13 -2.38
N ALA A 597 16.50 -46.82 -2.73
CA ALA A 597 16.47 -48.26 -2.79
C ALA A 597 17.62 -48.67 -3.71
N ALA A 598 18.59 -49.37 -3.14
CA ALA A 598 19.71 -49.87 -3.91
C ALA A 598 19.12 -50.75 -5.03
N ARG A 599 18.89 -50.14 -6.21
CA ARG A 599 18.57 -50.92 -7.42
C ARG A 599 19.77 -51.80 -7.62
N ARG A 600 19.60 -53.10 -7.32
CA ARG A 600 20.54 -54.13 -7.73
C ARG A 600 20.72 -53.97 -9.24
N PHE A 601 21.83 -53.38 -9.66
CA PHE A 601 22.24 -53.33 -11.04
C PHE A 601 22.32 -54.80 -11.54
N GLN A 602 21.32 -55.26 -12.25
CA GLN A 602 21.48 -56.39 -13.13
C GLN A 602 22.54 -55.94 -14.17
N LYS A 603 23.70 -56.56 -14.07
CA LYS A 603 24.76 -56.43 -15.10
C LYS A 603 24.09 -56.62 -16.46
N PRO A 604 24.22 -55.67 -17.40
CA PRO A 604 23.70 -55.90 -18.75
C PRO A 604 24.38 -57.12 -19.33
N LYS A 605 23.61 -58.11 -19.72
CA LYS A 605 24.08 -59.22 -20.55
C LYS A 605 24.68 -58.62 -21.82
N LYS A 606 25.96 -58.90 -22.09
CA LYS A 606 26.60 -58.63 -23.32
C LYS A 606 25.79 -59.27 -24.45
N SER A 607 25.08 -58.51 -25.22
CA SER A 607 24.55 -58.91 -26.50
C SER A 607 25.06 -57.91 -27.56
N SER A 608 25.78 -58.52 -28.49
CA SER A 608 26.20 -58.04 -29.81
C SER A 608 25.67 -56.71 -30.36
N LYS A 609 26.60 -55.96 -30.95
CA LYS A 609 26.36 -54.78 -31.80
C LYS A 609 25.31 -55.04 -32.88
N PRO A 610 24.56 -54.00 -33.25
CA PRO A 610 24.78 -53.48 -34.60
C PRO A 610 24.95 -51.95 -34.66
N ASP A 611 25.65 -51.57 -35.71
CA ASP A 611 25.92 -50.18 -36.13
C ASP A 611 24.65 -49.39 -36.41
N GLY A 612 24.65 -48.13 -35.98
CA GLY A 612 23.65 -47.16 -36.39
C GLY A 612 24.02 -45.79 -35.83
N PHE A 613 24.60 -44.97 -36.67
CA PHE A 613 24.84 -43.55 -36.43
C PHE A 613 23.50 -42.85 -36.21
N ASP A 614 23.34 -42.05 -35.12
CA ASP A 614 22.50 -40.90 -35.09
C ASP A 614 23.22 -39.81 -34.29
N GLU A 615 23.64 -38.79 -35.01
CA GLU A 615 24.07 -37.51 -34.52
C GLU A 615 22.83 -36.72 -34.10
N ASN A 616 22.67 -36.43 -32.80
CA ASN A 616 21.92 -35.29 -32.33
C ASN A 616 22.37 -34.87 -30.93
N GLY A 617 22.88 -33.67 -30.89
CA GLY A 617 22.91 -32.66 -29.87
C GLY A 617 23.32 -33.06 -28.44
N ASP A 618 24.54 -32.75 -28.07
CA ASP A 618 25.15 -32.85 -26.76
C ASP A 618 24.39 -32.06 -25.67
N VAL A 619 23.66 -32.76 -24.83
CA VAL A 619 23.48 -32.39 -23.45
C VAL A 619 24.66 -32.99 -22.67
N PRO A 620 25.41 -32.25 -21.83
CA PRO A 620 26.56 -32.83 -21.13
C PRO A 620 26.09 -34.04 -20.30
N ALA A 621 26.60 -35.19 -20.67
CA ALA A 621 26.23 -36.48 -20.04
C ALA A 621 26.54 -36.58 -18.55
N SER A 622 27.19 -35.57 -17.95
CA SER A 622 27.42 -35.41 -16.53
C SER A 622 26.17 -35.05 -15.75
N ASP A 623 25.27 -34.19 -16.29
CA ASP A 623 24.10 -33.72 -15.56
C ASP A 623 22.96 -34.74 -15.54
N MET A 624 22.79 -35.53 -16.60
CA MET A 624 21.83 -36.64 -16.61
C MET A 624 22.21 -37.80 -15.68
N ARG A 625 23.50 -38.06 -15.47
CA ARG A 625 23.95 -39.14 -14.58
C ARG A 625 23.79 -38.73 -13.11
N SER A 626 23.97 -37.47 -12.75
CA SER A 626 23.80 -36.98 -11.37
C SER A 626 22.33 -36.97 -10.92
N SER A 627 21.38 -36.69 -11.81
CA SER A 627 19.94 -36.66 -11.49
C SER A 627 19.34 -38.07 -11.23
N LEU A 628 19.90 -39.13 -11.82
CA LEU A 628 19.48 -40.52 -11.58
C LEU A 628 20.00 -41.11 -10.26
N GLU A 629 20.93 -40.43 -9.60
CA GLU A 629 21.61 -40.92 -8.39
C GLU A 629 21.24 -40.20 -7.10
N SER A 630 20.39 -39.18 -7.17
CA SER A 630 19.92 -38.41 -6.01
C SER A 630 18.43 -38.63 -5.72
N PRO A 631 18.00 -38.73 -4.43
CA PRO A 631 16.59 -38.80 -4.09
C PRO A 631 15.88 -37.44 -4.22
N LEU A 632 16.62 -36.37 -4.53
CA LEU A 632 16.13 -35.00 -4.55
C LEU A 632 15.35 -34.71 -5.84
N SER A 633 14.18 -34.15 -5.71
CA SER A 633 13.37 -33.66 -6.81
C SER A 633 13.64 -32.18 -7.10
N TRP A 634 13.60 -31.33 -6.08
CA TRP A 634 14.03 -29.91 -6.05
C TRP A 634 14.13 -29.41 -4.60
N ILE A 635 14.71 -28.22 -4.40
CA ILE A 635 14.84 -27.58 -3.08
C ILE A 635 14.33 -26.14 -3.19
N ARG A 636 13.66 -25.67 -2.13
CA ARG A 636 13.20 -24.29 -2.03
C ARG A 636 13.72 -23.63 -0.76
N ALA A 637 14.16 -22.40 -0.87
CA ALA A 637 14.43 -21.53 0.27
C ALA A 637 13.20 -20.65 0.53
N ASP A 638 12.85 -20.49 1.79
CA ASP A 638 11.77 -19.68 2.30
C ASP A 638 10.41 -19.88 1.57
N PRO A 639 9.88 -21.11 1.52
CA PRO A 639 8.65 -21.42 0.77
C PRO A 639 7.43 -20.64 1.30
N GLU A 640 7.42 -20.27 2.58
CA GLU A 640 6.31 -19.58 3.23
C GLU A 640 6.49 -18.05 3.34
N MET A 641 7.54 -17.50 2.74
CA MET A 641 7.87 -16.07 2.78
C MET A 641 7.96 -15.52 4.22
N GLU A 642 8.69 -16.26 5.07
CA GLU A 642 8.91 -15.93 6.48
C GLU A 642 10.05 -14.93 6.70
N TYR A 643 10.81 -14.66 5.64
CA TYR A 643 12.01 -13.83 5.67
C TYR A 643 12.09 -12.90 4.45
N LEU A 644 12.18 -11.59 4.70
CA LEU A 644 12.28 -10.61 3.62
C LEU A 644 13.72 -10.54 3.11
N ALA A 645 14.01 -11.23 2.02
CA ALA A 645 15.34 -11.30 1.41
C ALA A 645 15.26 -11.44 -0.11
N GLU A 646 16.30 -10.99 -0.80
CA GLU A 646 16.54 -11.39 -2.18
C GLU A 646 17.33 -12.71 -2.17
N ILE A 647 16.71 -13.78 -2.65
CA ILE A 647 17.30 -15.12 -2.58
C ILE A 647 17.64 -15.59 -3.99
N HIS A 648 18.94 -15.78 -4.26
CA HIS A 648 19.46 -16.40 -5.47
C HIS A 648 19.80 -17.86 -5.16
N PHE A 649 18.90 -18.76 -5.54
CA PHE A 649 19.08 -20.20 -5.31
C PHE A 649 19.63 -20.86 -6.57
N ASN A 650 20.74 -21.55 -6.44
CA ASN A 650 21.35 -22.30 -7.55
C ASN A 650 21.03 -23.78 -7.44
N GLN A 651 20.28 -24.31 -8.42
CA GLN A 651 20.01 -25.73 -8.55
C GLN A 651 20.03 -26.14 -10.03
N PRO A 652 20.19 -27.44 -10.34
CA PRO A 652 20.18 -27.96 -11.72
C PRO A 652 18.91 -27.57 -12.49
N ILE A 653 19.06 -27.32 -13.78
CA ILE A 653 17.95 -26.94 -14.68
C ILE A 653 16.77 -27.93 -14.57
N GLN A 654 17.03 -29.23 -14.48
CA GLN A 654 15.99 -30.24 -14.35
C GLN A 654 15.18 -30.07 -13.07
N MET A 655 15.80 -29.61 -11.98
CA MET A 655 15.09 -29.35 -10.72
C MET A 655 14.18 -28.12 -10.83
N TRP A 656 14.59 -27.08 -11.54
CA TRP A 656 13.72 -25.96 -11.85
C TRP A 656 12.52 -26.36 -12.73
N ILE A 657 12.74 -27.26 -13.71
CA ILE A 657 11.66 -27.82 -14.52
C ILE A 657 10.70 -28.64 -13.63
N ASN A 658 11.23 -29.52 -12.76
CA ASN A 658 10.43 -30.30 -11.83
C ASN A 658 9.61 -29.39 -10.88
N GLN A 659 10.20 -28.33 -10.38
CA GLN A 659 9.54 -27.34 -9.53
C GLN A 659 8.40 -26.65 -10.28
N LEU A 660 8.62 -26.25 -11.54
CA LEU A 660 7.59 -25.62 -12.37
C LEU A 660 6.39 -26.54 -12.63
N GLU A 661 6.67 -27.82 -12.96
CA GLU A 661 5.64 -28.77 -13.39
C GLU A 661 4.89 -29.46 -12.23
N LYS A 662 5.54 -29.60 -11.07
CA LYS A 662 5.03 -30.48 -9.98
C LYS A 662 4.71 -29.74 -8.68
N ASP A 663 5.27 -28.55 -8.47
CA ASP A 663 4.93 -27.76 -7.28
C ASP A 663 3.58 -27.04 -7.49
N GLU A 664 2.68 -27.15 -6.52
CA GLU A 664 1.34 -26.53 -6.59
C GLU A 664 1.36 -25.08 -6.10
N ASP A 665 2.46 -24.62 -5.48
CA ASP A 665 2.55 -23.25 -4.97
C ASP A 665 2.91 -22.26 -6.08
N VAL A 666 2.08 -21.25 -6.23
CA VAL A 666 2.25 -20.17 -7.23
C VAL A 666 3.58 -19.42 -7.10
N VAL A 667 4.12 -19.33 -5.87
CA VAL A 667 5.42 -18.70 -5.61
C VAL A 667 6.55 -19.58 -6.14
N ALA A 668 6.47 -20.89 -5.91
CA ALA A 668 7.43 -21.86 -6.46
C ALA A 668 7.48 -21.81 -7.99
N GLN A 669 6.30 -21.84 -8.60
CA GLN A 669 6.17 -21.76 -10.06
C GLN A 669 6.75 -20.46 -10.61
N ALA A 670 6.45 -19.31 -9.98
CA ALA A 670 7.00 -18.00 -10.38
C ALA A 670 8.53 -17.93 -10.21
N GLN A 671 9.07 -18.50 -9.14
CA GLN A 671 10.53 -18.60 -8.91
C GLN A 671 11.20 -19.46 -9.97
N ALA A 672 10.61 -20.61 -10.33
CA ALA A 672 11.13 -21.48 -11.38
C ALA A 672 11.16 -20.80 -12.75
N ILE A 673 10.09 -20.09 -13.12
CA ILE A 673 10.03 -19.31 -14.36
C ILE A 673 11.10 -18.23 -14.38
N ALA A 674 11.29 -17.50 -13.28
CA ALA A 674 12.31 -16.46 -13.19
C ALA A 674 13.73 -17.03 -13.34
N ALA A 675 14.03 -18.18 -12.75
CA ALA A 675 15.31 -18.86 -12.86
C ALA A 675 15.55 -19.40 -14.28
N LEU A 676 14.56 -20.07 -14.87
CA LEU A 676 14.65 -20.62 -16.22
C LEU A 676 14.79 -19.54 -17.30
N LYS A 677 14.10 -18.40 -17.12
CA LYS A 677 14.21 -17.23 -18.02
C LYS A 677 15.60 -16.60 -17.98
N ALA A 678 16.28 -16.64 -16.83
CA ALA A 678 17.60 -16.02 -16.63
C ALA A 678 18.77 -16.86 -17.13
N LEU A 679 18.52 -18.05 -17.67
CA LEU A 679 19.58 -18.92 -18.23
C LEU A 679 20.25 -18.27 -19.44
N PRO A 680 21.58 -18.29 -19.53
CA PRO A 680 22.31 -17.71 -20.68
C PRO A 680 22.03 -18.44 -21.99
N GLN A 681 21.79 -19.75 -21.94
CA GLN A 681 21.36 -20.57 -23.06
C GLN A 681 20.14 -21.40 -22.66
N VAL A 682 19.08 -21.26 -23.43
CA VAL A 682 17.82 -21.94 -23.18
C VAL A 682 17.70 -23.19 -24.04
N SER A 683 17.61 -24.35 -23.40
CA SER A 683 17.41 -25.62 -24.07
C SER A 683 15.96 -25.82 -24.50
N PHE A 684 15.76 -26.71 -25.49
CA PHE A 684 14.42 -27.09 -25.95
C PHE A 684 13.54 -27.66 -24.83
N SER A 685 14.12 -28.38 -23.84
CA SER A 685 13.39 -28.92 -22.69
C SER A 685 12.79 -27.79 -21.80
N VAL A 686 13.50 -26.68 -21.61
CA VAL A 686 13.03 -25.52 -20.87
C VAL A 686 11.87 -24.82 -21.60
N THR A 687 12.03 -24.59 -22.92
CA THR A 687 10.97 -23.98 -23.73
C THR A 687 9.69 -24.83 -23.71
N ASN A 688 9.84 -26.18 -23.84
CA ASN A 688 8.69 -27.08 -23.76
C ASN A 688 8.04 -27.10 -22.38
N ALA A 689 8.79 -27.13 -21.29
CA ALA A 689 8.25 -27.10 -19.95
C ALA A 689 7.42 -25.80 -19.72
N MET A 690 7.94 -24.64 -20.17
CA MET A 690 7.21 -23.38 -20.11
C MET A 690 5.94 -23.40 -20.98
N ASN A 691 6.02 -23.94 -22.20
CA ASN A 691 4.87 -24.06 -23.09
C ASN A 691 3.78 -24.98 -22.54
N ASN A 692 4.18 -26.10 -21.92
CA ASN A 692 3.25 -27.01 -21.25
C ASN A 692 2.57 -26.32 -20.07
N PHE A 693 3.32 -25.60 -19.24
CA PHE A 693 2.79 -24.83 -18.13
C PHE A 693 1.82 -23.72 -18.59
N LEU A 694 2.17 -22.96 -19.63
CA LEU A 694 1.28 -21.97 -20.22
C LEU A 694 -0.04 -22.59 -20.68
N SER A 695 0.01 -23.82 -21.20
CA SER A 695 -1.15 -24.54 -21.75
C SER A 695 -2.03 -25.18 -20.68
N ASP A 696 -1.54 -25.31 -19.44
CA ASP A 696 -2.28 -25.89 -18.33
C ASP A 696 -3.31 -24.89 -17.78
N THR A 697 -4.59 -25.15 -18.04
CA THR A 697 -5.69 -24.30 -17.57
C THR A 697 -5.92 -24.36 -16.06
N LYS A 698 -5.35 -25.33 -15.35
CA LYS A 698 -5.41 -25.43 -13.89
C LYS A 698 -4.37 -24.56 -13.20
N ALA A 699 -3.29 -24.21 -13.91
CA ALA A 699 -2.26 -23.32 -13.40
C ALA A 699 -2.81 -21.89 -13.18
N PHE A 700 -2.32 -21.23 -12.14
CA PHE A 700 -2.80 -19.90 -11.77
C PHE A 700 -2.51 -18.89 -12.89
N TRP A 701 -3.52 -18.17 -13.32
CA TRP A 701 -3.48 -17.31 -14.52
C TRP A 701 -2.36 -16.23 -14.49
N ARG A 702 -2.04 -15.65 -13.34
CA ARG A 702 -0.94 -14.67 -13.25
C ARG A 702 0.43 -15.30 -13.52
N VAL A 703 0.65 -16.52 -13.07
CA VAL A 703 1.89 -17.25 -13.34
C VAL A 703 1.95 -17.69 -14.80
N ARG A 704 0.83 -18.05 -15.41
CA ARG A 704 0.74 -18.31 -16.87
C ARG A 704 1.09 -17.06 -17.67
N ILE A 705 0.66 -15.87 -17.25
CA ILE A 705 1.05 -14.59 -17.87
C ILE A 705 2.58 -14.40 -17.75
N GLU A 706 3.18 -14.61 -16.56
CA GLU A 706 4.65 -14.55 -16.42
C GLU A 706 5.37 -15.52 -17.36
N THR A 707 4.81 -16.70 -17.55
CA THR A 707 5.34 -17.71 -18.48
C THR A 707 5.28 -17.21 -19.93
N ALA A 708 4.19 -16.54 -20.31
CA ALA A 708 4.09 -15.93 -21.64
C ALA A 708 5.18 -14.88 -21.87
N PHE A 709 5.41 -14.00 -20.88
CA PHE A 709 6.51 -13.02 -20.95
C PHE A 709 7.90 -13.67 -20.91
N ALA A 710 8.07 -14.78 -20.20
CA ALA A 710 9.31 -15.53 -20.19
C ALA A 710 9.59 -16.16 -21.57
N LEU A 711 8.60 -16.79 -22.19
CA LEU A 711 8.70 -17.33 -23.56
C LEU A 711 9.04 -16.25 -24.59
N ALA A 712 8.42 -15.06 -24.47
CA ALA A 712 8.75 -13.92 -25.33
C ALA A 712 10.20 -13.44 -25.14
N ASN A 713 10.68 -13.40 -23.90
CA ASN A 713 12.04 -12.94 -23.55
C ASN A 713 13.13 -13.87 -24.06
N ILE A 714 12.89 -15.20 -24.08
CA ILE A 714 13.86 -16.20 -24.56
C ILE A 714 13.78 -16.42 -26.07
N ALA A 715 12.81 -15.84 -26.77
CA ALA A 715 12.66 -15.96 -28.21
C ALA A 715 13.80 -15.21 -28.92
N SER A 716 14.59 -15.93 -29.74
CA SER A 716 15.71 -15.39 -30.48
C SER A 716 15.88 -16.15 -31.80
N GLU A 717 16.66 -15.57 -32.72
CA GLU A 717 17.04 -16.24 -33.97
C GLU A 717 17.82 -17.53 -33.73
N GLU A 718 18.62 -17.58 -32.68
CA GLU A 718 19.44 -18.75 -32.32
C GLU A 718 18.60 -19.97 -31.96
N ASN A 719 17.35 -19.77 -31.47
CA ASN A 719 16.44 -20.85 -31.15
C ASN A 719 15.23 -20.94 -32.10
N ASP A 720 15.39 -20.46 -33.33
CA ASP A 720 14.35 -20.48 -34.38
C ASP A 720 13.03 -19.85 -33.91
N TRP A 721 13.10 -18.81 -33.10
CA TRP A 721 11.93 -18.13 -32.53
C TRP A 721 10.97 -19.04 -31.75
N ALA A 722 11.46 -20.15 -31.18
CA ALA A 722 10.63 -21.17 -30.56
C ALA A 722 9.63 -20.57 -29.52
N GLY A 723 10.09 -19.63 -28.68
CA GLY A 723 9.20 -18.96 -27.69
C GLY A 723 8.07 -18.19 -28.36
N LEU A 724 8.36 -17.40 -29.40
CA LEU A 724 7.37 -16.66 -30.18
C LEU A 724 6.37 -17.58 -30.87
N LEU A 725 6.87 -18.62 -31.50
CA LEU A 725 6.04 -19.60 -32.23
C LEU A 725 5.09 -20.34 -31.25
N HIS A 726 5.56 -20.70 -30.05
CA HIS A 726 4.72 -21.31 -29.04
C HIS A 726 3.59 -20.36 -28.59
N LEU A 727 3.89 -19.08 -28.35
CA LEU A 727 2.89 -18.08 -27.97
C LEU A 727 1.83 -17.89 -29.05
N VAL A 728 2.25 -17.71 -30.31
CA VAL A 728 1.31 -17.54 -31.42
C VAL A 728 0.48 -18.80 -31.63
N LYS A 729 1.07 -19.99 -31.57
CA LYS A 729 0.38 -21.27 -31.68
C LYS A 729 -0.62 -21.48 -30.54
N PHE A 730 -0.22 -21.22 -29.31
CA PHE A 730 -1.12 -21.28 -28.13
C PHE A 730 -2.33 -20.37 -28.34
N TYR A 731 -2.12 -19.08 -28.65
CA TYR A 731 -3.20 -18.13 -28.86
C TYR A 731 -4.13 -18.55 -30.00
N LYS A 732 -3.56 -18.94 -31.16
CA LYS A 732 -4.35 -19.40 -32.31
C LYS A 732 -5.15 -20.66 -32.00
N SER A 733 -4.65 -21.59 -31.22
CA SER A 733 -5.38 -22.80 -30.83
C SER A 733 -6.62 -22.50 -30.00
N ARG A 734 -6.66 -21.38 -29.26
CA ARG A 734 -7.76 -20.97 -28.41
C ARG A 734 -8.76 -20.05 -29.13
N ARG A 735 -8.26 -19.13 -29.95
CA ARG A 735 -9.03 -17.98 -30.47
C ARG A 735 -9.27 -18.00 -31.98
N PHE A 736 -8.64 -18.89 -32.74
CA PHE A 736 -8.79 -18.94 -34.18
C PHE A 736 -9.70 -20.10 -34.60
N ASP A 737 -10.42 -19.89 -35.68
CA ASP A 737 -11.11 -20.95 -36.35
C ASP A 737 -10.12 -21.76 -37.21
N ALA A 738 -10.07 -23.07 -36.96
CA ALA A 738 -9.10 -23.95 -37.63
C ALA A 738 -9.34 -24.08 -39.16
N ALA A 739 -10.57 -23.88 -39.63
CA ALA A 739 -10.92 -24.01 -41.03
C ALA A 739 -10.63 -22.71 -41.82
N ILE A 740 -10.89 -21.55 -41.18
CA ILE A 740 -10.80 -20.23 -41.82
C ILE A 740 -9.44 -19.55 -41.54
N GLY A 741 -8.80 -19.90 -40.42
CA GLY A 741 -7.53 -19.27 -40.02
C GLY A 741 -7.65 -17.83 -39.52
N LEU A 742 -8.88 -17.38 -39.14
CA LEU A 742 -9.16 -16.06 -38.61
C LEU A 742 -9.60 -16.14 -37.15
N PRO A 743 -9.47 -15.04 -36.38
CA PRO A 743 -9.98 -14.96 -35.00
C PRO A 743 -11.48 -15.22 -34.95
N LYS A 744 -11.93 -16.01 -33.96
CA LYS A 744 -13.34 -16.20 -33.64
C LYS A 744 -13.86 -14.94 -32.93
N PRO A 745 -15.20 -14.69 -32.92
CA PRO A 745 -15.82 -13.69 -32.07
C PRO A 745 -15.39 -13.83 -30.62
N ASN A 746 -15.34 -12.72 -29.88
CA ASN A 746 -14.90 -12.72 -28.50
C ASN A 746 -15.83 -13.54 -27.61
N ASP A 747 -15.24 -14.32 -26.71
CA ASP A 747 -15.89 -15.05 -25.64
C ASP A 747 -15.04 -14.91 -24.38
N PHE A 748 -15.55 -14.18 -23.39
CA PHE A 748 -14.84 -13.84 -22.16
C PHE A 748 -15.44 -14.51 -20.90
N HIS A 749 -16.18 -15.61 -21.05
CA HIS A 749 -16.78 -16.30 -19.90
C HIS A 749 -15.75 -16.96 -18.98
N ASP A 750 -14.60 -17.39 -19.50
CA ASP A 750 -13.48 -17.91 -18.71
C ASP A 750 -12.52 -16.77 -18.35
N PHE A 751 -12.72 -16.13 -17.19
CA PHE A 751 -11.92 -14.98 -16.77
C PHE A 751 -10.42 -15.29 -16.61
N PRO A 752 -9.99 -16.42 -16.00
CA PRO A 752 -8.58 -16.79 -16.02
C PRO A 752 -7.96 -16.86 -17.40
N GLU A 753 -8.64 -17.49 -18.35
CA GLU A 753 -8.18 -17.58 -19.74
C GLU A 753 -8.22 -16.23 -20.46
N TYR A 754 -9.23 -15.40 -20.18
CA TYR A 754 -9.33 -14.03 -20.68
C TYR A 754 -8.04 -13.23 -20.36
N PHE A 755 -7.62 -13.18 -19.09
CA PHE A 755 -6.43 -12.44 -18.68
C PHE A 755 -5.14 -12.97 -19.31
N VAL A 756 -5.02 -14.29 -19.47
CA VAL A 756 -3.86 -14.89 -20.14
C VAL A 756 -3.81 -14.50 -21.62
N LEU A 757 -4.94 -14.61 -22.33
CA LEU A 757 -5.02 -14.26 -23.75
C LEU A 757 -4.87 -12.75 -24.00
N GLU A 758 -5.37 -11.91 -23.10
CA GLU A 758 -5.19 -10.45 -23.15
C GLU A 758 -3.70 -10.06 -23.08
N ALA A 759 -2.92 -10.73 -22.23
CA ALA A 759 -1.51 -10.42 -22.01
C ALA A 759 -0.57 -10.91 -23.15
N ILE A 760 -0.96 -11.95 -23.89
CA ILE A 760 -0.09 -12.56 -24.92
C ILE A 760 0.29 -11.61 -26.05
N PRO A 761 -0.62 -10.81 -26.66
CA PRO A 761 -0.25 -9.86 -27.72
C PRO A 761 0.84 -8.88 -27.25
N TYR A 762 0.76 -8.40 -26.01
CA TYR A 762 1.78 -7.51 -25.44
C TYR A 762 3.11 -8.23 -25.18
N ALA A 763 3.08 -9.50 -24.73
CA ALA A 763 4.28 -10.31 -24.61
C ALA A 763 4.95 -10.54 -26.00
N VAL A 764 4.17 -10.87 -27.03
CA VAL A 764 4.63 -11.04 -28.41
C VAL A 764 5.23 -9.73 -28.96
N ALA A 765 4.60 -8.58 -28.66
CA ALA A 765 5.09 -7.26 -29.09
C ALA A 765 6.46 -6.89 -28.53
N LYS A 766 6.87 -7.49 -27.40
CA LYS A 766 8.19 -7.29 -26.78
C LYS A 766 9.32 -8.11 -27.40
N VAL A 767 9.03 -9.05 -28.27
CA VAL A 767 10.06 -9.86 -28.95
C VAL A 767 10.87 -8.97 -29.88
N ARG A 768 12.19 -9.10 -29.83
CA ARG A 768 13.13 -8.31 -30.63
C ARG A 768 14.11 -9.24 -31.39
N ALA A 769 14.37 -8.89 -32.62
CA ALA A 769 15.46 -9.47 -33.41
C ALA A 769 16.83 -8.86 -33.05
N ALA A 770 17.90 -9.37 -33.59
CA ALA A 770 19.26 -8.87 -33.35
C ALA A 770 19.42 -7.39 -33.74
N ASP A 771 18.66 -6.90 -34.71
CA ASP A 771 18.61 -5.51 -35.15
C ASP A 771 17.69 -4.61 -34.30
N LYS A 772 17.20 -5.14 -33.17
CA LYS A 772 16.25 -4.51 -32.23
C LYS A 772 14.85 -4.26 -32.80
N LYS A 773 14.53 -4.74 -34.00
CA LYS A 773 13.19 -4.64 -34.56
C LYS A 773 12.31 -5.81 -34.17
N SER A 774 11.00 -5.62 -34.27
CA SER A 774 10.02 -6.68 -34.04
C SER A 774 10.04 -7.66 -35.25
N PRO A 775 10.05 -8.99 -34.98
CA PRO A 775 9.93 -10.00 -36.06
C PRO A 775 8.63 -9.80 -36.84
N ARG A 776 8.70 -10.13 -38.12
CA ARG A 776 7.55 -9.99 -39.03
C ARG A 776 6.32 -10.77 -38.55
N GLU A 777 6.52 -11.96 -38.02
CA GLU A 777 5.47 -12.85 -37.48
C GLU A 777 4.75 -12.20 -36.30
N ALA A 778 5.47 -11.49 -35.42
CA ALA A 778 4.88 -10.75 -34.28
C ALA A 778 4.03 -9.59 -34.78
N VAL A 779 4.53 -8.82 -35.75
CA VAL A 779 3.82 -7.69 -36.36
C VAL A 779 2.51 -8.15 -37.01
N GLU A 780 2.61 -9.14 -37.92
CA GLU A 780 1.46 -9.68 -38.63
C GLU A 780 0.41 -10.26 -37.69
N PHE A 781 0.84 -10.97 -36.65
CA PHE A 781 -0.05 -11.53 -35.65
C PHE A 781 -0.87 -10.43 -34.92
N ILE A 782 -0.19 -9.41 -34.40
CA ILE A 782 -0.87 -8.34 -33.63
C ILE A 782 -1.83 -7.53 -34.51
N LEU A 783 -1.39 -7.18 -35.74
CA LEU A 783 -2.24 -6.45 -36.67
C LEU A 783 -3.46 -7.28 -37.12
N GLN A 784 -3.30 -8.60 -37.25
CA GLN A 784 -4.42 -9.51 -37.54
C GLN A 784 -5.46 -9.51 -36.41
N LEU A 785 -5.01 -9.55 -35.13
CA LEU A 785 -5.92 -9.51 -33.98
C LEU A 785 -6.72 -8.21 -33.93
N LEU A 786 -6.06 -7.07 -34.15
CA LEU A 786 -6.72 -5.77 -34.14
C LEU A 786 -7.73 -5.64 -35.32
N LYS A 787 -7.33 -6.10 -36.50
CA LYS A 787 -8.16 -6.01 -37.71
C LYS A 787 -9.44 -6.83 -37.64
N TYR A 788 -9.37 -8.02 -37.02
CA TYR A 788 -10.47 -8.98 -36.97
C TYR A 788 -11.08 -9.13 -35.58
N ASN A 789 -10.88 -8.13 -34.69
CA ASN A 789 -11.56 -8.16 -33.39
C ASN A 789 -13.07 -8.01 -33.62
N ASP A 790 -13.83 -8.97 -33.12
CA ASP A 790 -15.28 -9.00 -33.18
C ASP A 790 -15.85 -9.34 -31.81
N ASN A 791 -16.62 -8.38 -31.23
CA ASN A 791 -17.25 -8.54 -29.91
C ASN A 791 -18.75 -8.86 -30.03
N THR A 792 -19.23 -9.21 -31.22
CA THR A 792 -20.65 -9.50 -31.42
C THR A 792 -21.10 -10.74 -30.65
N GLY A 793 -22.11 -10.59 -29.81
CA GLY A 793 -22.67 -11.69 -29.02
C GLY A 793 -21.95 -11.94 -27.67
N ASN A 794 -20.84 -11.24 -27.39
CA ASN A 794 -20.17 -11.32 -26.10
C ASN A 794 -20.88 -10.41 -25.07
N PRO A 795 -21.25 -10.90 -23.87
CA PRO A 795 -21.89 -10.07 -22.85
C PRO A 795 -20.92 -9.09 -22.18
N TYR A 796 -19.63 -9.29 -22.32
CA TYR A 796 -18.59 -8.47 -21.71
C TYR A 796 -18.05 -7.42 -22.69
N SER A 797 -17.61 -6.29 -22.13
CA SER A 797 -16.98 -5.20 -22.89
C SER A 797 -15.56 -5.61 -23.34
N ASP A 798 -15.20 -5.22 -24.55
CA ASP A 798 -13.85 -5.44 -25.09
C ASP A 798 -12.93 -4.20 -25.00
N VAL A 799 -13.32 -3.20 -24.20
CA VAL A 799 -12.56 -1.94 -24.08
C VAL A 799 -11.12 -2.19 -23.59
N PHE A 800 -10.93 -2.97 -22.53
CA PHE A 800 -9.62 -3.31 -22.01
C PHE A 800 -8.84 -4.22 -22.96
N TRP A 801 -9.52 -5.18 -23.57
CA TRP A 801 -8.97 -6.03 -24.60
C TRP A 801 -8.42 -5.24 -25.80
N LEU A 802 -9.19 -4.28 -26.31
CA LEU A 802 -8.76 -3.37 -27.37
C LEU A 802 -7.61 -2.46 -26.90
N ALA A 803 -7.67 -1.96 -25.67
CA ALA A 803 -6.60 -1.17 -25.09
C ALA A 803 -5.28 -1.96 -25.03
N ALA A 804 -5.33 -3.23 -24.62
CA ALA A 804 -4.16 -4.13 -24.62
C ALA A 804 -3.61 -4.37 -26.03
N LEU A 805 -4.47 -4.55 -27.03
CA LEU A 805 -4.04 -4.67 -28.43
C LEU A 805 -3.40 -3.37 -28.96
N VAL A 806 -3.99 -2.21 -28.66
CA VAL A 806 -3.42 -0.89 -29.04
C VAL A 806 -2.06 -0.67 -28.37
N GLN A 807 -1.97 -1.00 -27.08
CA GLN A 807 -0.70 -0.94 -26.35
C GLN A 807 0.35 -1.87 -26.96
N SER A 808 -0.08 -3.06 -27.39
CA SER A 808 0.81 -4.01 -28.09
C SER A 808 1.35 -3.45 -29.41
N VAL A 809 0.51 -2.72 -30.17
CA VAL A 809 0.95 -2.03 -31.39
C VAL A 809 1.98 -0.93 -31.06
N GLY A 810 1.74 -0.17 -29.97
CA GLY A 810 2.66 0.88 -29.51
C GLY A 810 4.02 0.36 -29.05
N GLU A 811 4.10 -0.91 -28.64
CA GLU A 811 5.36 -1.57 -28.24
C GLU A 811 6.15 -2.12 -29.44
N LEU A 812 5.54 -2.25 -30.63
CA LEU A 812 6.23 -2.79 -31.82
C LEU A 812 7.28 -1.80 -32.36
N GLU A 813 8.47 -2.33 -32.71
CA GLU A 813 9.55 -1.59 -33.35
C GLU A 813 9.58 -1.87 -34.84
N PHE A 814 9.25 -0.85 -35.62
CA PHE A 814 9.21 -0.93 -37.11
C PHE A 814 10.44 -0.31 -37.75
N GLY A 815 10.86 -0.83 -38.91
CA GLY A 815 11.74 -0.10 -39.84
C GLY A 815 11.00 1.04 -40.54
N GLN A 816 11.70 2.14 -40.88
CA GLN A 816 11.10 3.35 -41.46
C GLN A 816 10.17 3.10 -42.66
N GLN A 817 10.45 2.13 -43.52
CA GLN A 817 9.61 1.83 -44.68
C GLN A 817 8.32 1.08 -44.36
N VAL A 818 8.32 0.30 -43.27
CA VAL A 818 7.15 -0.47 -42.83
C VAL A 818 6.17 0.41 -42.04
N PHE A 819 6.68 1.41 -41.32
CA PHE A 819 5.90 2.34 -40.54
C PHE A 819 4.85 3.10 -41.38
N GLN A 820 5.21 3.61 -42.55
CA GLN A 820 4.26 4.36 -43.39
C GLN A 820 3.10 3.51 -43.91
N HIS A 821 3.32 2.25 -44.26
CA HIS A 821 2.26 1.38 -44.79
C HIS A 821 1.30 0.91 -43.69
N HIS A 822 1.83 0.53 -42.52
CA HIS A 822 1.02 0.05 -41.40
C HIS A 822 0.35 1.18 -40.59
N PHE A 823 0.97 2.36 -40.54
CA PHE A 823 0.37 3.53 -39.88
C PHE A 823 -0.91 4.01 -40.63
N LEU A 824 -0.90 3.99 -41.96
CA LEU A 824 -2.11 4.27 -42.75
C LEU A 824 -3.21 3.22 -42.52
N THR A 825 -2.84 1.97 -42.43
CA THR A 825 -3.79 0.88 -42.12
C THR A 825 -4.36 1.02 -40.69
N PHE A 826 -3.52 1.37 -39.73
CA PHE A 826 -3.89 1.63 -38.34
C PHE A 826 -4.80 2.86 -38.19
N TYR A 827 -4.43 3.97 -38.85
CA TYR A 827 -5.22 5.19 -38.86
C TYR A 827 -6.61 4.97 -39.48
N ASN A 828 -6.69 4.25 -40.61
CA ASN A 828 -7.94 3.87 -41.25
C ASN A 828 -8.80 2.94 -40.40
N LEU A 829 -8.18 2.01 -39.63
CA LEU A 829 -8.90 1.13 -38.70
C LEU A 829 -9.48 1.88 -37.48
N LEU A 830 -8.78 2.88 -36.96
CA LEU A 830 -9.27 3.73 -35.87
C LEU A 830 -10.38 4.68 -36.33
N THR A 831 -10.26 5.25 -37.52
CA THR A 831 -11.25 6.19 -38.08
C THR A 831 -12.52 5.51 -38.59
N LEU A 832 -12.47 4.23 -38.96
CA LEU A 832 -13.68 3.46 -39.38
C LEU A 832 -14.52 2.97 -38.18
N ARG A 833 -14.04 3.10 -36.94
CA ARG A 833 -14.72 2.68 -35.70
C ARG A 833 -15.28 3.85 -34.87
N GLN A 834 -15.05 5.12 -35.26
CA GLN A 834 -15.81 6.25 -34.79
C GLN A 834 -17.12 6.40 -35.57
#